data_1622e1d44c1d788b1b9f4fbed69b0863
#
_entry.id   1622e1d44c1d788b1b9f4fbed69b0863
#
_cell.length_a   1.000
_cell.length_b   1.000
_cell.length_c   1.000
_cell.angle_alpha   90.00
_cell.angle_beta   90.00
_cell.angle_gamma   90.00
#
_symmetry.space_group_name_H-M   'P 1'
#
loop_
_entity.id
_entity.type
_entity.pdbx_description
1 polymer ?
#
loop_
_entity_poly.entity_id
_entity_poly.type
_entity_poly.pdbx_seq_one_letter_code
_entity_poly.pdbx_strand_id
1 'polypeptide(L)'
;MNKGAESLSSGNQPVSESRHHKVKKAWRLRQLWRKLNSEEASLVSTNRLLELLKTQPQDASICIDWSGKSDGSVNVILEAVGVNDSFDRDLEWACRGAQVWEPIEVYQPACPDQVYEVFGALPGHLENVEDILSPTKPEVMLPGRRKPTWPLPRSSNSQMLMETLNEVGGHLRVRLGKAEEIECEMAEEAFTSTEKLMAGSDVGNYLGTPMRLRVFMGADSSQGFPSRLWIALCSWAVGIHYEQITNHAEAEKLWCSQEALAGAAQPEGLVKVFARLPVADMQARIIGLPAVEQDPAVVPLADHTQVREEAGGMRLGTATTTTGSPADVYLNSEGALQHVQVVGASGAGKSTLAAAMVHSLVAQGRGGIVLDPHGQLVQRIADELPAEALERCLFIDYADLKHPVPINLFHCGDFDMACSKVVEIMYLTFDPTRQGIVGPRFERIIRQLAELLNHIYGPDLPLTLIPELLLDKKALENLARAVSNISPELTRSVMTEIVTNRSSDYAELIAWASSKFDRMLSSQALRAALETGADALDLNEAMASNKIVLVNLASPKIGRFAAQMLGMLWLAKLALAVPNRQDDYLPFHVVVDEAHLFQESLLSQMLAEGRKFGIALTLLHQHMGQLSMSLLEALRGNASSVVAFRTSVRDAPEVDERLGVWPGGSLSRLPNLSAAATLATRYGQTQPFTLKVDHNEQVRAGVINGEPVVHAFDQVLSRSHKQLVQPFNFVAPKQMDNVRALTEQLQEINKKAGVQDGEAYTSTKPTPTYLEEWTTRRKKLTDTDSEDSD
;
A
#
# COMPACT_ATOMS: atom_id res chain seq x y z
N MET A 1 -17.44 -89.75 35.18
CA MET A 1 -18.96 -89.82 35.16
C MET A 1 -19.47 -88.82 34.16
N ASN A 2 -20.07 -89.39 33.12
CA ASN A 2 -21.14 -88.93 32.25
C ASN A 2 -21.05 -87.50 31.63
N LYS A 3 -20.78 -87.50 30.29
CA LYS A 3 -21.71 -87.51 29.17
C LYS A 3 -22.35 -86.15 28.88
N GLY A 4 -22.14 -85.73 27.69
CA GLY A 4 -23.02 -84.94 26.85
C GLY A 4 -22.34 -84.40 25.61
N ALA A 5 -22.36 -85.18 24.56
CA ALA A 5 -22.06 -84.68 23.20
C ALA A 5 -23.36 -84.13 22.61
N GLU A 6 -23.34 -82.94 22.08
CA GLU A 6 -24.36 -82.53 21.08
C GLU A 6 -23.71 -81.68 19.99
N SER A 7 -23.77 -82.24 18.87
CA SER A 7 -23.92 -81.85 17.45
C SER A 7 -23.61 -80.37 17.03
N LEU A 8 -22.61 -80.31 16.18
CA LEU A 8 -22.39 -79.25 15.21
C LEU A 8 -23.55 -79.16 14.24
N SER A 9 -24.23 -78.01 14.22
CA SER A 9 -25.01 -77.55 13.07
C SER A 9 -24.33 -76.35 12.44
N SER A 10 -23.85 -76.60 11.25
CA SER A 10 -23.35 -75.61 10.33
C SER A 10 -24.42 -74.57 9.95
N GLY A 11 -24.30 -73.34 10.46
CA GLY A 11 -25.09 -72.21 10.03
C GLY A 11 -24.20 -71.25 9.27
N ASN A 12 -24.13 -71.36 7.99
CA ASN A 12 -23.64 -70.31 7.11
C ASN A 12 -24.53 -69.06 7.30
N GLN A 13 -24.07 -68.09 8.07
CA GLN A 13 -24.60 -66.75 7.93
C GLN A 13 -23.80 -66.03 6.82
N PRO A 14 -24.48 -65.38 5.85
CA PRO A 14 -23.81 -64.56 4.86
C PRO A 14 -23.26 -63.35 5.61
N VAL A 15 -21.94 -63.16 5.52
CA VAL A 15 -21.26 -61.94 5.85
C VAL A 15 -21.91 -60.82 4.99
N SER A 16 -22.75 -60.03 5.58
CA SER A 16 -23.24 -58.82 4.98
C SER A 16 -22.05 -57.92 4.73
N GLU A 17 -21.53 -57.95 3.55
CA GLU A 17 -20.71 -56.86 3.05
C GLU A 17 -21.50 -55.55 3.17
N SER A 18 -21.33 -54.83 4.27
CA SER A 18 -21.74 -53.45 4.35
C SER A 18 -20.87 -52.69 3.34
N ARG A 19 -21.40 -52.51 2.14
CA ARG A 19 -20.92 -51.56 1.16
C ARG A 19 -21.05 -50.16 1.83
N HIS A 20 -20.06 -49.74 2.62
CA HIS A 20 -19.92 -48.37 3.00
C HIS A 20 -19.80 -47.57 1.70
N HIS A 21 -20.80 -46.77 1.38
CA HIS A 21 -20.69 -45.81 0.32
C HIS A 21 -19.52 -44.89 0.70
N LYS A 22 -18.39 -45.04 -0.01
CA LYS A 22 -17.21 -44.21 0.18
C LYS A 22 -17.61 -42.74 -0.05
N VAL A 23 -17.42 -41.90 0.95
CA VAL A 23 -17.74 -40.49 0.80
C VAL A 23 -16.84 -39.90 -0.28
N LYS A 24 -17.48 -39.35 -1.29
CA LYS A 24 -16.81 -38.66 -2.41
C LYS A 24 -16.91 -37.15 -2.15
N LYS A 25 -15.78 -36.50 -2.13
CA LYS A 25 -15.66 -35.05 -2.00
C LYS A 25 -14.98 -34.50 -3.24
N ALA A 26 -15.35 -33.31 -3.67
CA ALA A 26 -14.70 -32.63 -4.79
C ALA A 26 -14.61 -31.12 -4.56
N TRP A 27 -13.57 -30.53 -5.10
CA TRP A 27 -13.30 -29.10 -5.03
C TRP A 27 -12.89 -28.58 -6.41
N ARG A 28 -13.36 -27.39 -6.74
CA ARG A 28 -12.95 -26.66 -7.93
C ARG A 28 -11.87 -25.66 -7.56
N LEU A 29 -10.80 -25.57 -8.35
CA LEU A 29 -9.83 -24.53 -8.24
C LEU A 29 -10.51 -23.17 -8.56
N ARG A 30 -10.59 -22.31 -7.59
CA ARG A 30 -11.18 -20.98 -7.73
C ARG A 30 -10.14 -19.92 -8.09
N GLN A 31 -8.96 -20.01 -7.48
CA GLN A 31 -7.90 -19.02 -7.64
C GLN A 31 -6.53 -19.63 -7.47
N LEU A 32 -5.60 -19.15 -8.29
CA LEU A 32 -4.18 -19.40 -8.17
C LEU A 32 -3.50 -18.14 -7.67
N TRP A 33 -2.73 -18.31 -6.61
CA TRP A 33 -1.81 -17.26 -6.19
C TRP A 33 -0.58 -17.30 -7.08
N ARG A 34 -0.24 -16.14 -7.63
CA ARG A 34 1.03 -15.99 -8.33
C ARG A 34 2.16 -15.99 -7.32
N LYS A 35 3.21 -16.76 -7.59
CA LYS A 35 4.40 -16.87 -6.74
C LYS A 35 5.64 -16.49 -7.51
N LEU A 36 6.61 -15.84 -6.84
CA LEU A 36 7.91 -15.47 -7.45
C LEU A 36 8.64 -16.67 -8.05
N ASN A 37 8.47 -17.84 -7.45
CA ASN A 37 8.91 -19.13 -7.97
C ASN A 37 7.70 -20.06 -8.05
N SER A 38 7.06 -20.08 -9.21
CA SER A 38 5.87 -20.92 -9.43
C SER A 38 6.20 -22.40 -9.35
N GLU A 39 7.41 -22.78 -9.75
CA GLU A 39 7.91 -24.15 -9.69
C GLU A 39 8.00 -24.64 -8.24
N GLU A 40 8.65 -23.86 -7.39
CA GLU A 40 8.77 -24.18 -5.97
C GLU A 40 7.41 -24.22 -5.28
N ALA A 41 6.52 -23.29 -5.60
CA ALA A 41 5.17 -23.24 -5.06
C ALA A 41 4.33 -24.47 -5.46
N SER A 42 4.41 -24.90 -6.73
CA SER A 42 3.79 -26.12 -7.20
C SER A 42 4.33 -27.35 -6.48
N LEU A 43 5.65 -27.44 -6.38
CA LEU A 43 6.33 -28.55 -5.72
C LEU A 43 5.98 -28.63 -4.22
N VAL A 44 6.01 -27.51 -3.51
CA VAL A 44 5.68 -27.45 -2.08
C VAL A 44 4.23 -27.85 -1.82
N SER A 45 3.28 -27.33 -2.60
CA SER A 45 1.86 -27.66 -2.46
C SER A 45 1.61 -29.13 -2.81
N THR A 46 2.24 -29.64 -3.86
CA THR A 46 2.13 -31.04 -4.28
C THR A 46 2.68 -31.97 -3.20
N ASN A 47 3.85 -31.67 -2.63
CA ASN A 47 4.43 -32.47 -1.54
C ASN A 47 3.52 -32.49 -0.31
N ARG A 48 2.95 -31.36 0.08
CA ARG A 48 2.01 -31.29 1.21
C ARG A 48 0.74 -32.10 0.96
N LEU A 49 0.23 -32.07 -0.28
CA LEU A 49 -0.93 -32.87 -0.67
C LEU A 49 -0.60 -34.38 -0.62
N LEU A 50 0.59 -34.78 -1.05
CA LEU A 50 1.07 -36.17 -0.94
C LEU A 50 1.22 -36.61 0.52
N GLU A 51 1.81 -35.80 1.37
CA GLU A 51 1.89 -36.07 2.80
C GLU A 51 0.51 -36.16 3.45
N LEU A 52 -0.43 -35.28 3.06
CA LEU A 52 -1.81 -35.36 3.51
C LEU A 52 -2.45 -36.67 3.10
N LEU A 53 -2.27 -37.13 1.85
CA LEU A 53 -2.79 -38.43 1.38
C LEU A 53 -2.21 -39.60 2.18
N LYS A 54 -0.94 -39.58 2.56
CA LYS A 54 -0.30 -40.61 3.39
C LYS A 54 -0.99 -40.75 4.76
N THR A 55 -1.54 -39.70 5.32
CA THR A 55 -2.26 -39.72 6.62
C THR A 55 -3.69 -40.26 6.52
N GLN A 56 -4.25 -40.34 5.32
CA GLN A 56 -5.61 -40.82 5.08
C GLN A 56 -5.73 -42.34 5.19
N PRO A 57 -6.95 -42.96 5.22
CA PRO A 57 -7.13 -44.40 5.15
C PRO A 57 -6.44 -45.08 3.97
N GLN A 58 -6.23 -46.41 4.04
CA GLN A 58 -5.48 -47.16 3.02
C GLN A 58 -6.15 -47.10 1.64
N ASP A 59 -7.47 -47.05 1.61
CA ASP A 59 -8.30 -46.98 0.42
C ASP A 59 -8.57 -45.57 -0.09
N ALA A 60 -7.95 -44.57 0.53
CA ALA A 60 -8.08 -43.19 0.09
C ALA A 60 -7.35 -42.93 -1.23
N SER A 61 -7.99 -42.17 -2.08
CA SER A 61 -7.42 -41.73 -3.35
C SER A 61 -7.78 -40.28 -3.68
N ILE A 62 -6.94 -39.62 -4.43
CA ILE A 62 -7.18 -38.30 -5.00
C ILE A 62 -7.08 -38.37 -6.54
N CYS A 63 -7.82 -37.50 -7.19
CA CYS A 63 -7.77 -37.31 -8.62
C CYS A 63 -7.75 -35.83 -8.94
N ILE A 64 -6.83 -35.40 -9.79
CA ILE A 64 -6.84 -34.03 -10.33
C ILE A 64 -7.25 -34.11 -11.79
N ASP A 65 -8.30 -33.39 -12.12
CA ASP A 65 -8.87 -33.30 -13.44
C ASP A 65 -8.67 -31.88 -13.99
N TRP A 66 -8.00 -31.82 -15.12
CA TRP A 66 -7.71 -30.59 -15.85
C TRP A 66 -8.49 -30.63 -17.16
N SER A 67 -9.29 -29.61 -17.42
CA SER A 67 -10.04 -29.51 -18.66
C SER A 67 -10.01 -28.11 -19.25
N GLY A 68 -9.59 -28.02 -20.50
CA GLY A 68 -9.68 -26.78 -21.28
C GLY A 68 -11.10 -26.63 -21.85
N LYS A 69 -11.69 -25.47 -21.75
CA LYS A 69 -12.99 -25.14 -22.29
C LYS A 69 -12.88 -24.38 -23.60
N SER A 70 -13.94 -24.45 -24.41
CA SER A 70 -14.04 -23.73 -25.68
C SER A 70 -14.02 -22.20 -25.55
N ASP A 71 -14.29 -21.66 -24.32
CA ASP A 71 -14.21 -20.24 -24.00
C ASP A 71 -12.79 -19.77 -23.68
N GLY A 72 -11.81 -20.65 -23.79
CA GLY A 72 -10.41 -20.36 -23.46
C GLY A 72 -10.11 -20.41 -21.96
N SER A 73 -11.00 -20.95 -21.13
CA SER A 73 -10.75 -21.15 -19.70
C SER A 73 -10.31 -22.56 -19.37
N VAL A 74 -9.46 -22.71 -18.35
CA VAL A 74 -9.06 -24.02 -17.82
C VAL A 74 -9.78 -24.27 -16.51
N ASN A 75 -10.46 -25.41 -16.43
CA ASN A 75 -11.10 -25.86 -15.20
C ASN A 75 -10.24 -26.95 -14.55
N VAL A 76 -9.93 -26.79 -13.27
CA VAL A 76 -9.16 -27.77 -12.51
C VAL A 76 -10.00 -28.22 -11.32
N ILE A 77 -10.20 -29.51 -11.20
CA ILE A 77 -10.99 -30.11 -10.13
C ILE A 77 -10.14 -31.15 -9.39
N LEU A 78 -10.13 -31.07 -8.08
CA LEU A 78 -9.58 -32.09 -7.21
C LEU A 78 -10.72 -32.92 -6.65
N GLU A 79 -10.67 -34.23 -6.81
CA GLU A 79 -11.64 -35.22 -6.32
C GLU A 79 -10.92 -36.11 -5.32
N ALA A 80 -11.52 -36.34 -4.16
CA ALA A 80 -10.98 -37.25 -3.15
C ALA A 80 -12.06 -38.24 -2.70
N VAL A 81 -11.63 -39.48 -2.43
CA VAL A 81 -12.50 -40.59 -2.05
C VAL A 81 -11.88 -41.39 -0.94
N GLY A 82 -12.72 -41.83 0.01
CA GLY A 82 -12.26 -42.61 1.17
C GLY A 82 -11.42 -41.77 2.15
N VAL A 83 -11.54 -40.46 2.10
CA VAL A 83 -10.81 -39.52 2.99
C VAL A 83 -11.58 -39.23 4.27
N ASN A 84 -10.86 -38.82 5.31
CA ASN A 84 -11.44 -38.45 6.61
C ASN A 84 -12.23 -37.14 6.51
N ASP A 85 -13.09 -36.89 7.51
CA ASP A 85 -13.91 -35.67 7.60
C ASP A 85 -13.07 -34.38 7.74
N SER A 86 -11.86 -34.49 8.29
CA SER A 86 -10.95 -33.35 8.43
C SER A 86 -10.29 -32.93 7.13
N PHE A 87 -10.40 -33.74 6.07
CA PHE A 87 -9.66 -33.54 4.81
C PHE A 87 -9.87 -32.14 4.19
N ASP A 88 -11.03 -31.54 4.34
CA ASP A 88 -11.32 -30.19 3.82
C ASP A 88 -10.39 -29.13 4.43
N ARG A 89 -10.23 -29.14 5.75
CA ARG A 89 -9.34 -28.21 6.46
C ARG A 89 -7.87 -28.50 6.20
N ASP A 90 -7.55 -29.77 6.09
CA ASP A 90 -6.18 -30.22 5.84
C ASP A 90 -5.74 -29.92 4.41
N LEU A 91 -6.66 -29.99 3.44
CA LEU A 91 -6.45 -29.56 2.04
C LEU A 91 -6.21 -28.05 1.95
N GLU A 92 -7.03 -27.27 2.63
CA GLU A 92 -6.84 -25.82 2.69
C GLU A 92 -5.46 -25.47 3.25
N TRP A 93 -5.06 -26.15 4.31
CA TRP A 93 -3.73 -25.97 4.90
C TRP A 93 -2.60 -26.40 3.95
N ALA A 94 -2.73 -27.54 3.27
CA ALA A 94 -1.74 -28.06 2.33
C ALA A 94 -1.51 -27.11 1.15
N CYS A 95 -2.59 -26.51 0.64
CA CYS A 95 -2.59 -25.62 -0.51
C CYS A 95 -2.42 -24.15 -0.16
N ARG A 96 -2.27 -23.83 1.14
CA ARG A 96 -2.22 -22.48 1.66
C ARG A 96 -1.15 -21.63 0.97
N GLY A 97 -1.58 -20.48 0.49
CA GLY A 97 -0.72 -19.51 -0.17
C GLY A 97 -0.32 -19.85 -1.61
N ALA A 98 -0.87 -20.91 -2.22
CA ALA A 98 -0.65 -21.23 -3.62
C ALA A 98 -1.95 -21.46 -4.41
N GLN A 99 -2.90 -22.24 -3.86
CA GLN A 99 -4.17 -22.53 -4.49
C GLN A 99 -5.33 -22.30 -3.53
N VAL A 100 -6.48 -21.88 -4.07
CA VAL A 100 -7.76 -21.78 -3.35
C VAL A 100 -8.76 -22.73 -3.99
N TRP A 101 -9.28 -23.64 -3.19
CA TRP A 101 -10.21 -24.67 -3.59
C TRP A 101 -11.60 -24.41 -3.01
N GLU A 102 -12.62 -24.42 -3.86
CA GLU A 102 -14.03 -24.27 -3.48
C GLU A 102 -14.71 -25.63 -3.50
N PRO A 103 -15.34 -26.10 -2.39
CA PRO A 103 -16.05 -27.36 -2.39
C PRO A 103 -17.23 -27.33 -3.38
N ILE A 104 -17.46 -28.43 -4.06
CA ILE A 104 -18.59 -28.61 -4.98
C ILE A 104 -19.38 -29.84 -4.57
N GLU A 105 -20.72 -29.74 -4.54
CA GLU A 105 -21.59 -30.79 -4.01
C GLU A 105 -21.61 -32.07 -4.87
N VAL A 106 -21.54 -31.90 -6.18
CA VAL A 106 -21.56 -33.01 -7.12
C VAL A 106 -20.57 -32.77 -8.26
N TYR A 107 -19.68 -33.71 -8.46
CA TYR A 107 -18.81 -33.75 -9.65
C TYR A 107 -18.93 -35.09 -10.35
N GLN A 108 -19.34 -35.06 -11.61
CA GLN A 108 -19.31 -36.21 -12.52
C GLN A 108 -18.47 -35.82 -13.75
N PRO A 109 -17.30 -36.42 -13.94
CA PRO A 109 -16.48 -36.15 -15.11
C PRO A 109 -17.17 -36.67 -16.38
N ALA A 110 -17.25 -35.80 -17.38
CA ALA A 110 -17.64 -36.28 -18.72
C ALA A 110 -16.48 -37.08 -19.33
N CYS A 111 -16.77 -38.24 -19.91
CA CYS A 111 -15.74 -38.99 -20.61
C CYS A 111 -15.51 -38.34 -21.98
N PRO A 112 -14.25 -37.98 -22.35
CA PRO A 112 -13.93 -37.55 -23.70
C PRO A 112 -14.15 -38.65 -24.75
N ASP A 113 -14.37 -38.24 -25.98
CA ASP A 113 -14.58 -39.19 -27.10
C ASP A 113 -13.36 -40.09 -27.35
N GLN A 114 -12.19 -39.58 -27.13
CA GLN A 114 -10.92 -40.29 -27.23
C GLN A 114 -10.18 -40.22 -25.90
N VAL A 115 -9.82 -41.37 -25.35
CA VAL A 115 -9.08 -41.51 -24.11
C VAL A 115 -7.78 -42.24 -24.37
N TYR A 116 -6.71 -41.71 -23.84
CA TYR A 116 -5.37 -42.27 -23.90
C TYR A 116 -4.85 -42.46 -22.47
N GLU A 117 -4.36 -43.65 -22.16
CA GLU A 117 -3.62 -43.92 -20.93
C GLU A 117 -2.17 -43.58 -21.15
N VAL A 118 -1.57 -42.82 -20.21
CA VAL A 118 -0.16 -42.38 -20.26
C VAL A 118 0.65 -43.21 -19.29
N PHE A 119 1.78 -43.70 -19.74
CA PHE A 119 2.63 -44.60 -18.97
C PHE A 119 4.02 -44.00 -18.78
N GLY A 120 4.71 -44.44 -17.71
CA GLY A 120 6.12 -44.14 -17.51
C GLY A 120 7.01 -44.69 -18.61
N ALA A 121 8.26 -44.26 -18.61
CA ALA A 121 9.26 -44.72 -19.57
C ALA A 121 9.43 -46.24 -19.53
N LEU A 122 9.16 -46.89 -20.63
CA LEU A 122 9.50 -48.30 -20.81
C LEU A 122 10.99 -48.42 -21.13
N PRO A 123 11.69 -49.49 -20.67
CA PRO A 123 13.04 -49.78 -21.13
C PRO A 123 13.00 -50.01 -22.63
N GLY A 124 13.73 -49.18 -23.39
CA GLY A 124 13.75 -49.31 -24.84
C GLY A 124 14.39 -50.59 -25.32
N HIS A 125 13.69 -51.68 -25.41
CA HIS A 125 13.99 -53.00 -26.04
C HIS A 125 13.14 -54.15 -25.45
N LEU A 126 11.98 -53.82 -24.85
CA LEU A 126 11.02 -54.85 -24.44
C LEU A 126 10.08 -55.24 -25.58
N GLU A 127 10.65 -55.50 -26.81
CA GLU A 127 9.88 -56.14 -27.88
C GLU A 127 9.64 -57.63 -27.61
N ASN A 128 10.45 -58.25 -26.69
CA ASN A 128 10.29 -59.67 -26.29
C ASN A 128 10.50 -59.78 -24.77
N VAL A 129 9.47 -59.56 -23.98
CA VAL A 129 9.49 -59.70 -22.52
C VAL A 129 9.68 -61.17 -22.10
N GLU A 130 9.31 -62.14 -22.98
CA GLU A 130 9.58 -63.55 -22.75
C GLU A 130 11.10 -63.88 -22.62
N ASP A 131 11.96 -63.09 -23.23
CA ASP A 131 13.43 -63.23 -23.09
C ASP A 131 13.96 -62.74 -21.74
N ILE A 132 13.26 -61.90 -21.00
CA ILE A 132 13.69 -61.37 -19.70
C ILE A 132 13.33 -62.33 -18.55
N LEU A 133 12.24 -63.08 -18.69
CA LEU A 133 11.75 -64.02 -17.67
C LEU A 133 12.28 -65.44 -17.87
N SER A 134 13.05 -65.70 -18.92
CA SER A 134 13.67 -66.99 -19.14
C SER A 134 14.91 -67.15 -18.27
N PRO A 135 14.94 -68.14 -17.36
CA PRO A 135 16.11 -68.39 -16.52
C PRO A 135 17.37 -68.90 -17.23
N THR A 136 17.24 -69.06 -18.56
CA THR A 136 18.29 -69.81 -19.35
C THR A 136 19.25 -68.93 -20.13
N LYS A 137 19.16 -67.58 -20.13
CA LYS A 137 20.08 -66.70 -20.85
C LYS A 137 20.50 -65.47 -20.04
N PRO A 138 21.57 -65.61 -19.21
CA PRO A 138 22.03 -64.49 -18.38
C PRO A 138 22.95 -63.49 -19.10
N GLU A 139 23.23 -63.58 -20.40
CA GLU A 139 24.39 -62.86 -21.01
C GLU A 139 24.04 -61.77 -22.06
N VAL A 140 22.90 -61.17 -22.06
CA VAL A 140 22.70 -60.01 -22.98
C VAL A 140 22.67 -58.76 -22.19
N MET A 141 23.81 -58.27 -21.75
CA MET A 141 23.98 -56.90 -21.29
C MET A 141 23.98 -55.97 -22.48
N LEU A 142 22.89 -55.21 -22.67
CA LEU A 142 22.83 -54.12 -23.65
C LEU A 142 23.23 -52.78 -22.98
N PRO A 143 24.17 -52.05 -23.54
CA PRO A 143 24.56 -50.74 -23.00
C PRO A 143 23.42 -49.75 -23.23
N GLY A 144 23.03 -49.03 -22.18
CA GLY A 144 22.06 -47.93 -22.26
C GLY A 144 20.66 -48.19 -21.71
N ARG A 145 20.43 -49.23 -20.93
CA ARG A 145 19.14 -49.55 -20.31
C ARG A 145 18.72 -48.48 -19.31
N ARG A 146 17.67 -47.73 -19.57
CA ARG A 146 16.99 -46.90 -18.60
C ARG A 146 16.01 -47.75 -17.78
N LYS A 147 15.96 -47.48 -16.45
CA LYS A 147 14.99 -48.16 -15.56
C LYS A 147 13.57 -47.84 -16.01
N PRO A 148 12.60 -48.79 -15.87
CA PRO A 148 11.17 -48.51 -16.10
C PRO A 148 10.65 -47.68 -14.93
N THR A 149 10.73 -46.36 -15.04
CA THR A 149 10.30 -45.45 -13.96
C THR A 149 9.62 -44.26 -14.57
N TRP A 150 8.59 -43.80 -13.89
CA TRP A 150 8.09 -42.47 -14.16
C TRP A 150 9.25 -41.47 -13.95
N PRO A 151 9.49 -40.59 -14.90
CA PRO A 151 10.53 -39.57 -14.73
C PRO A 151 10.14 -38.63 -13.60
N LEU A 152 11.15 -38.07 -12.91
CA LEU A 152 10.92 -37.00 -11.98
C LEU A 152 10.37 -35.81 -12.76
N PRO A 153 9.20 -35.25 -12.36
CA PRO A 153 8.64 -34.11 -13.04
C PRO A 153 9.57 -32.90 -12.91
N ARG A 154 9.82 -32.26 -14.03
CA ARG A 154 10.48 -30.94 -14.01
C ARG A 154 9.42 -29.92 -13.64
N SER A 155 9.71 -29.11 -12.66
CA SER A 155 8.77 -28.25 -11.99
C SER A 155 8.16 -27.11 -12.84
N SER A 156 8.83 -26.71 -13.92
CA SER A 156 8.46 -25.54 -14.77
C SER A 156 7.20 -25.72 -15.63
N ASN A 157 6.57 -26.86 -15.63
CA ASN A 157 5.67 -27.24 -16.73
C ASN A 157 4.17 -27.17 -16.43
N SER A 158 3.76 -26.91 -15.17
CA SER A 158 2.34 -26.73 -14.84
C SER A 158 1.75 -25.49 -15.52
N GLN A 159 2.52 -24.42 -15.66
CA GLN A 159 2.10 -23.22 -16.38
C GLN A 159 1.95 -23.51 -17.88
N MET A 160 2.91 -24.16 -18.51
CA MET A 160 2.83 -24.53 -19.92
C MET A 160 1.66 -25.48 -20.19
N LEU A 161 1.37 -26.39 -19.27
CA LEU A 161 0.19 -27.25 -19.36
C LEU A 161 -1.11 -26.45 -19.31
N MET A 162 -1.21 -25.49 -18.39
CA MET A 162 -2.37 -24.60 -18.30
C MET A 162 -2.54 -23.73 -19.56
N GLU A 163 -1.47 -23.15 -20.05
CA GLU A 163 -1.47 -22.35 -21.28
C GLU A 163 -1.91 -23.20 -22.48
N THR A 164 -1.39 -24.43 -22.58
CA THR A 164 -1.77 -25.35 -23.65
C THR A 164 -3.25 -25.73 -23.58
N LEU A 165 -3.77 -26.09 -22.41
CA LEU A 165 -5.18 -26.40 -22.19
C LEU A 165 -6.08 -25.21 -22.48
N ASN A 166 -5.61 -23.99 -22.16
CA ASN A 166 -6.32 -22.76 -22.47
C ASN A 166 -6.40 -22.47 -23.98
N GLU A 167 -5.35 -22.81 -24.74
CA GLU A 167 -5.28 -22.52 -26.18
C GLU A 167 -5.98 -23.56 -27.05
N VAL A 168 -5.80 -24.85 -26.73
CA VAL A 168 -6.25 -25.94 -27.61
C VAL A 168 -7.36 -26.79 -27.02
N GLY A 169 -7.73 -26.59 -25.76
CA GLY A 169 -8.63 -27.47 -25.05
C GLY A 169 -8.00 -28.83 -24.72
N GLY A 170 -8.85 -29.79 -24.38
CA GLY A 170 -8.44 -31.16 -24.02
C GLY A 170 -8.57 -31.44 -22.54
N HIS A 171 -8.26 -32.67 -22.16
CA HIS A 171 -8.43 -33.17 -20.80
C HIS A 171 -7.19 -33.94 -20.34
N LEU A 172 -6.80 -33.67 -19.08
CA LEU A 172 -5.76 -34.43 -18.39
C LEU A 172 -6.30 -34.83 -17.03
N ARG A 173 -6.22 -36.15 -16.73
CA ARG A 173 -6.69 -36.70 -15.47
C ARG A 173 -5.58 -37.52 -14.80
N VAL A 174 -5.18 -37.09 -13.60
CA VAL A 174 -4.13 -37.74 -12.81
C VAL A 174 -4.74 -38.29 -11.53
N ARG A 175 -4.65 -39.60 -11.35
CA ARG A 175 -5.13 -40.33 -10.19
C ARG A 175 -4.02 -40.87 -9.34
N LEU A 176 -4.13 -40.73 -8.03
CA LEU A 176 -3.16 -41.17 -7.07
C LEU A 176 -3.87 -41.82 -5.88
N GLY A 177 -3.34 -42.97 -5.44
CA GLY A 177 -3.78 -43.65 -4.24
C GLY A 177 -2.63 -44.37 -3.57
N LYS A 178 -2.84 -44.96 -2.40
CA LYS A 178 -1.85 -45.80 -1.74
C LYS A 178 -1.80 -47.17 -2.45
N ALA A 179 -0.60 -47.75 -2.59
CA ALA A 179 -0.44 -49.09 -3.11
C ALA A 179 -0.85 -50.11 -2.06
N GLU A 180 -1.41 -51.24 -2.52
CA GLU A 180 -1.68 -52.41 -1.66
C GLU A 180 -0.42 -53.19 -1.37
N GLU A 181 -0.41 -53.95 -0.30
CA GLU A 181 0.73 -54.76 0.11
C GLU A 181 1.18 -55.74 -0.98
N ILE A 182 0.22 -56.39 -1.65
CA ILE A 182 0.48 -57.29 -2.75
C ILE A 182 1.17 -56.60 -3.97
N GLU A 183 0.83 -55.34 -4.22
CA GLU A 183 1.44 -54.56 -5.29
C GLU A 183 2.85 -54.16 -4.95
N CYS A 184 3.12 -53.91 -3.67
CA CYS A 184 4.45 -53.62 -3.16
C CYS A 184 5.33 -54.85 -3.26
N GLU A 185 4.84 -56.03 -2.90
CA GLU A 185 5.54 -57.31 -3.04
C GLU A 185 5.87 -57.59 -4.51
N MET A 186 4.89 -57.42 -5.42
CA MET A 186 5.14 -57.58 -6.86
C MET A 186 6.16 -56.56 -7.39
N ALA A 187 6.16 -55.36 -6.90
CA ALA A 187 7.16 -54.34 -7.27
C ALA A 187 8.54 -54.70 -6.77
N GLU A 188 8.68 -55.17 -5.53
CA GLU A 188 9.92 -55.62 -4.95
C GLU A 188 10.49 -56.83 -5.71
N GLU A 189 9.64 -57.79 -6.08
CA GLU A 189 10.03 -58.94 -6.85
C GLU A 189 10.50 -58.55 -8.26
N ALA A 190 9.79 -57.66 -8.93
CA ALA A 190 10.20 -57.10 -10.21
C ALA A 190 11.53 -56.32 -10.13
N PHE A 191 11.69 -55.51 -9.09
CA PHE A 191 12.94 -54.76 -8.87
C PHE A 191 14.12 -55.67 -8.49
N THR A 192 13.91 -56.65 -7.64
CA THR A 192 14.97 -57.61 -7.24
C THR A 192 15.45 -58.46 -8.43
N SER A 193 14.54 -58.81 -9.31
CA SER A 193 14.87 -59.49 -10.55
C SER A 193 15.66 -58.59 -11.51
N THR A 194 15.38 -57.28 -11.51
CA THR A 194 16.10 -56.29 -12.32
C THR A 194 17.47 -55.91 -11.70
N GLU A 195 17.61 -55.95 -10.38
CA GLU A 195 18.91 -55.71 -9.66
C GLU A 195 19.96 -56.76 -9.96
N LYS A 196 19.57 -58.03 -10.02
CA LYS A 196 20.49 -59.10 -10.44
C LYS A 196 21.04 -58.90 -11.85
N LEU A 197 20.34 -58.14 -12.68
CA LEU A 197 20.74 -57.72 -14.04
C LEU A 197 21.56 -56.42 -14.08
N MET A 198 21.54 -55.60 -13.01
CA MET A 198 22.14 -54.25 -12.94
C MET A 198 23.01 -54.09 -11.70
N ALA A 199 24.12 -54.79 -11.66
CA ALA A 199 25.11 -54.61 -10.57
C ALA A 199 25.60 -53.13 -10.50
N GLY A 200 25.22 -52.40 -9.44
CA GLY A 200 25.85 -51.13 -9.10
C GLY A 200 24.97 -49.88 -9.09
N SER A 201 23.65 -49.96 -8.90
CA SER A 201 22.85 -48.76 -8.69
C SER A 201 22.01 -48.84 -7.42
N ASP A 202 22.09 -47.77 -6.63
CA ASP A 202 21.31 -47.56 -5.38
C ASP A 202 19.81 -47.75 -5.58
N VAL A 203 19.28 -48.93 -5.36
CA VAL A 203 17.84 -49.21 -5.34
C VAL A 203 17.23 -48.78 -4.00
N GLY A 204 18.05 -48.62 -2.95
CA GLY A 204 17.61 -48.25 -1.62
C GLY A 204 16.91 -46.85 -1.51
N ASN A 205 17.09 -45.99 -2.50
CA ASN A 205 16.49 -44.66 -2.52
C ASN A 205 15.07 -44.61 -3.18
N TYR A 206 14.55 -45.78 -3.60
CA TYR A 206 13.21 -45.85 -4.23
C TYR A 206 12.07 -46.19 -3.27
N LEU A 207 12.38 -46.44 -2.02
CA LEU A 207 11.41 -46.92 -1.01
C LEU A 207 10.87 -45.79 -0.14
N GLY A 208 10.30 -44.77 -0.79
CA GLY A 208 9.29 -43.94 -0.12
C GLY A 208 7.96 -44.74 0.00
N THR A 209 6.90 -44.11 0.53
CA THR A 209 5.57 -44.74 0.55
C THR A 209 5.13 -45.07 -0.89
N PRO A 210 4.94 -46.32 -1.26
CA PRO A 210 4.56 -46.67 -2.62
C PRO A 210 3.14 -46.19 -2.93
N MET A 211 2.99 -45.62 -4.14
CA MET A 211 1.76 -45.00 -4.57
C MET A 211 1.29 -45.62 -5.90
N ARG A 212 -0.01 -45.81 -6.03
CA ARG A 212 -0.64 -46.07 -7.33
C ARG A 212 -0.79 -44.77 -8.10
N LEU A 213 -0.25 -44.71 -9.31
CA LEU A 213 -0.35 -43.58 -10.21
C LEU A 213 -0.96 -43.98 -11.53
N ARG A 214 -2.03 -43.30 -11.99
CA ARG A 214 -2.58 -43.44 -13.33
C ARG A 214 -2.81 -42.06 -13.93
N VAL A 215 -2.40 -41.93 -15.17
CA VAL A 215 -2.51 -40.65 -15.91
C VAL A 215 -3.29 -40.94 -17.22
N PHE A 216 -4.31 -40.14 -17.45
CA PHE A 216 -5.14 -40.23 -18.65
C PHE A 216 -5.18 -38.88 -19.36
N MET A 217 -5.10 -38.93 -20.67
CA MET A 217 -5.28 -37.78 -21.56
C MET A 217 -6.53 -37.99 -22.40
N GLY A 218 -7.32 -36.94 -22.56
CA GLY A 218 -8.57 -36.99 -23.33
C GLY A 218 -8.67 -35.91 -24.38
N ALA A 219 -9.36 -36.21 -25.46
CA ALA A 219 -9.70 -35.25 -26.51
C ALA A 219 -11.09 -35.52 -27.07
N ASP A 220 -11.77 -34.47 -27.50
CA ASP A 220 -13.04 -34.60 -28.22
C ASP A 220 -12.80 -34.99 -29.67
N SER A 221 -13.72 -35.73 -30.25
CA SER A 221 -13.61 -36.31 -31.62
C SER A 221 -13.36 -35.30 -32.72
N SER A 222 -13.81 -34.06 -32.52
CA SER A 222 -13.59 -32.92 -33.44
C SER A 222 -12.13 -32.42 -33.49
N GLN A 223 -11.31 -32.78 -32.51
CA GLN A 223 -9.93 -32.26 -32.38
C GLN A 223 -8.84 -33.27 -32.80
N GLY A 224 -9.18 -34.54 -32.91
CA GLY A 224 -8.22 -35.61 -33.17
C GLY A 224 -7.24 -35.83 -32.02
N PHE A 225 -6.07 -36.41 -32.30
CA PHE A 225 -5.05 -36.64 -31.27
C PHE A 225 -4.52 -35.29 -30.70
N PRO A 226 -4.54 -35.11 -29.36
CA PRO A 226 -4.17 -33.87 -28.73
C PRO A 226 -2.63 -33.67 -28.68
N SER A 227 -2.01 -33.47 -29.84
CA SER A 227 -0.55 -33.46 -30.00
C SER A 227 0.14 -32.37 -29.20
N ARG A 228 -0.48 -31.19 -29.04
CA ARG A 228 0.08 -30.11 -28.23
C ARG A 228 0.04 -30.43 -26.73
N LEU A 229 -1.06 -31.02 -26.25
CA LEU A 229 -1.17 -31.47 -24.87
C LEU A 229 -0.13 -32.59 -24.59
N TRP A 230 0.06 -33.50 -25.56
CA TRP A 230 1.09 -34.52 -25.49
C TRP A 230 2.51 -33.90 -25.40
N ILE A 231 2.81 -32.93 -26.25
CA ILE A 231 4.11 -32.20 -26.19
C ILE A 231 4.30 -31.49 -24.83
N ALA A 232 3.25 -30.88 -24.31
CA ALA A 232 3.30 -30.26 -22.98
C ALA A 232 3.60 -31.29 -21.87
N LEU A 233 2.94 -32.47 -21.94
CA LEU A 233 3.22 -33.56 -21.01
C LEU A 233 4.63 -34.15 -21.20
N CYS A 234 5.13 -34.30 -22.42
CA CYS A 234 6.51 -34.71 -22.66
C CYS A 234 7.54 -33.74 -22.13
N SER A 235 7.24 -32.44 -22.11
CA SER A 235 8.12 -31.45 -21.49
C SER A 235 8.12 -31.55 -19.95
N TRP A 236 7.00 -31.98 -19.38
CA TRP A 236 6.81 -32.24 -17.96
C TRP A 236 7.49 -33.57 -17.51
N ALA A 237 7.33 -34.60 -18.29
CA ALA A 237 7.77 -35.95 -17.96
C ALA A 237 8.46 -36.62 -19.19
N VAL A 238 9.77 -36.48 -19.27
CA VAL A 238 10.56 -37.00 -20.43
C VAL A 238 10.57 -38.52 -20.46
N GLY A 239 10.22 -39.11 -21.62
CA GLY A 239 10.27 -40.56 -21.86
C GLY A 239 8.96 -41.29 -21.49
N ILE A 240 7.84 -40.57 -21.38
CA ILE A 240 6.52 -41.15 -21.23
C ILE A 240 6.02 -41.70 -22.58
N HIS A 241 5.09 -42.63 -22.49
CA HIS A 241 4.38 -43.25 -23.64
C HIS A 241 2.87 -43.14 -23.45
N TYR A 242 2.09 -43.33 -24.53
CA TYR A 242 0.66 -43.38 -24.44
C TYR A 242 0.10 -44.56 -25.25
N GLU A 243 -1.06 -45.03 -24.83
CA GLU A 243 -1.87 -46.01 -25.56
C GLU A 243 -3.33 -45.55 -25.64
N GLN A 244 -3.93 -45.65 -26.82
CA GLN A 244 -5.33 -45.28 -26.96
C GLN A 244 -6.24 -46.43 -26.47
N ILE A 245 -7.24 -46.08 -25.64
CA ILE A 245 -8.25 -47.03 -25.19
C ILE A 245 -9.35 -47.06 -26.25
N THR A 246 -9.34 -48.10 -27.07
CA THR A 246 -10.25 -48.21 -28.24
C THR A 246 -11.67 -48.67 -27.87
N ASN A 247 -11.85 -49.33 -26.73
CA ASN A 247 -13.16 -49.76 -26.23
C ASN A 247 -13.81 -48.63 -25.43
N HIS A 248 -14.89 -48.04 -25.95
CA HIS A 248 -15.56 -46.90 -25.31
C HIS A 248 -16.12 -47.25 -23.92
N ALA A 249 -16.65 -48.43 -23.69
CA ALA A 249 -17.15 -48.82 -22.37
C ALA A 249 -16.00 -48.97 -21.36
N GLU A 250 -14.85 -49.43 -21.81
CA GLU A 250 -13.63 -49.44 -20.98
C GLU A 250 -13.08 -48.04 -20.72
N ALA A 251 -13.06 -47.18 -21.75
CA ALA A 251 -12.66 -45.78 -21.63
C ALA A 251 -13.53 -45.03 -20.62
N GLU A 252 -14.84 -45.16 -20.71
CA GLU A 252 -15.80 -44.58 -19.78
C GLU A 252 -15.61 -45.12 -18.36
N LYS A 253 -15.46 -46.44 -18.20
CA LYS A 253 -15.17 -47.02 -16.88
C LYS A 253 -13.87 -46.49 -16.30
N LEU A 254 -12.80 -46.47 -17.07
CA LEU A 254 -11.48 -45.98 -16.62
C LEU A 254 -11.47 -44.48 -16.37
N TRP A 255 -12.22 -43.71 -17.14
CA TRP A 255 -12.28 -42.25 -16.96
C TRP A 255 -13.16 -41.84 -15.78
N CYS A 256 -14.36 -42.43 -15.67
CA CYS A 256 -15.38 -41.99 -14.70
C CYS A 256 -15.36 -42.77 -13.39
N SER A 257 -14.94 -44.04 -13.40
CA SER A 257 -14.95 -44.87 -12.18
C SER A 257 -13.69 -44.71 -11.33
N GLN A 258 -13.91 -44.76 -10.04
CA GLN A 258 -12.80 -44.75 -9.05
C GLN A 258 -12.22 -46.15 -8.85
N GLU A 259 -12.96 -47.18 -9.18
CA GLU A 259 -12.46 -48.57 -9.20
C GLU A 259 -11.31 -48.78 -10.17
N ALA A 260 -11.06 -47.83 -11.07
CA ALA A 260 -9.93 -47.84 -12.00
C ALA A 260 -8.55 -47.85 -11.32
N LEU A 261 -8.46 -47.50 -10.02
CA LEU A 261 -7.25 -47.72 -9.23
C LEU A 261 -7.16 -49.15 -8.69
N ALA A 262 -8.29 -49.83 -8.45
CA ALA A 262 -8.31 -51.15 -7.84
C ALA A 262 -8.15 -52.30 -8.82
N GLY A 263 -8.05 -52.06 -10.11
CA GLY A 263 -8.12 -53.09 -11.12
C GLY A 263 -6.77 -53.58 -11.70
N ALA A 264 -5.78 -53.80 -10.84
CA ALA A 264 -4.52 -54.45 -11.30
C ALA A 264 -4.63 -55.98 -11.43
N ALA A 265 -5.81 -56.57 -11.19
CA ALA A 265 -6.02 -58.01 -11.34
C ALA A 265 -6.08 -58.37 -12.82
N GLN A 266 -4.95 -58.77 -13.36
CA GLN A 266 -4.70 -59.35 -14.68
C GLN A 266 -4.62 -58.33 -15.86
N PRO A 267 -3.51 -57.64 -16.00
CA PRO A 267 -3.20 -56.98 -17.25
C PRO A 267 -2.83 -57.98 -18.32
N GLU A 268 -3.48 -57.89 -19.48
CA GLU A 268 -3.05 -58.62 -20.65
C GLU A 268 -1.70 -58.05 -21.14
N GLY A 269 -0.59 -58.72 -20.80
CA GLY A 269 0.74 -58.38 -21.24
C GLY A 269 1.63 -57.76 -20.16
N LEU A 270 2.84 -58.25 -20.08
CA LEU A 270 3.85 -57.81 -19.08
C LEU A 270 4.20 -56.34 -19.16
N VAL A 271 4.12 -55.72 -20.32
CA VAL A 271 4.36 -54.29 -20.51
C VAL A 271 3.38 -53.44 -19.67
N LYS A 272 2.11 -53.82 -19.61
CA LYS A 272 1.09 -53.13 -18.82
C LYS A 272 1.27 -53.37 -17.31
N VAL A 273 1.81 -54.53 -16.91
CA VAL A 273 2.19 -54.79 -15.52
C VAL A 273 3.26 -53.81 -15.06
N PHE A 274 4.34 -53.71 -15.82
CA PHE A 274 5.45 -52.78 -15.44
C PHE A 274 5.05 -51.31 -15.43
N ALA A 275 4.18 -50.92 -16.37
CA ALA A 275 3.67 -49.54 -16.47
C ALA A 275 2.74 -49.14 -15.30
N ARG A 276 2.12 -50.13 -14.62
CA ARG A 276 1.20 -49.94 -13.50
C ARG A 276 1.77 -50.26 -12.13
N LEU A 277 3.06 -50.57 -12.05
CA LEU A 277 3.73 -50.77 -10.75
C LEU A 277 3.65 -49.54 -9.89
N PRO A 278 3.58 -49.70 -8.56
CA PRO A 278 3.66 -48.58 -7.63
C PRO A 278 4.88 -47.72 -7.89
N VAL A 279 4.70 -46.42 -7.77
CA VAL A 279 5.74 -45.43 -7.91
C VAL A 279 6.13 -44.86 -6.53
N ALA A 280 7.38 -44.45 -6.39
CA ALA A 280 7.77 -43.73 -5.20
C ALA A 280 7.06 -42.37 -5.11
N ASP A 281 6.92 -41.82 -3.92
CA ASP A 281 6.30 -40.53 -3.67
C ASP A 281 6.94 -39.40 -4.49
N MET A 282 8.25 -39.45 -4.74
CA MET A 282 8.93 -38.49 -5.60
C MET A 282 8.44 -38.51 -7.05
N GLN A 283 8.05 -39.68 -7.56
CA GLN A 283 7.50 -39.86 -8.92
C GLN A 283 6.01 -39.47 -8.97
N ALA A 284 5.29 -39.67 -7.86
CA ALA A 284 3.89 -39.28 -7.70
C ALA A 284 3.71 -37.75 -7.79
N ARG A 285 4.78 -36.96 -7.64
CA ARG A 285 4.77 -35.49 -7.86
C ARG A 285 4.34 -35.08 -9.26
N ILE A 286 4.24 -36.02 -10.21
CA ILE A 286 3.65 -35.76 -11.54
C ILE A 286 2.19 -35.32 -11.45
N ILE A 287 1.50 -35.54 -10.33
CA ILE A 287 0.18 -35.00 -10.09
C ILE A 287 0.13 -33.47 -10.19
N GLY A 288 1.24 -32.82 -9.89
CA GLY A 288 1.55 -31.41 -10.01
C GLY A 288 0.37 -30.47 -9.79
N LEU A 289 0.30 -29.85 -8.60
CA LEU A 289 -0.71 -28.82 -8.39
C LEU A 289 -0.41 -27.60 -9.25
N PRO A 290 -1.44 -26.99 -9.85
CA PRO A 290 -1.22 -25.81 -10.69
C PRO A 290 -0.59 -24.65 -9.90
N ALA A 291 0.38 -24.00 -10.51
CA ALA A 291 0.96 -22.77 -10.01
C ALA A 291 1.23 -21.84 -11.20
N VAL A 292 1.06 -20.56 -10.98
CA VAL A 292 1.28 -19.52 -11.99
C VAL A 292 2.38 -18.62 -11.50
N GLU A 293 3.30 -18.26 -12.40
CA GLU A 293 4.37 -17.35 -12.08
C GLU A 293 3.79 -16.00 -11.65
N GLN A 294 4.25 -15.50 -10.53
CA GLN A 294 3.79 -14.25 -10.00
C GLN A 294 4.29 -13.14 -10.89
N ASP A 295 3.38 -12.25 -11.30
CA ASP A 295 3.80 -10.87 -11.46
C ASP A 295 4.38 -10.45 -10.10
N PRO A 296 5.69 -10.20 -10.02
CA PRO A 296 6.36 -9.96 -8.73
C PRO A 296 5.77 -8.77 -7.95
N ALA A 297 4.85 -8.02 -8.59
CA ALA A 297 4.20 -6.86 -7.98
C ALA A 297 2.99 -7.20 -7.08
N VAL A 298 2.48 -8.44 -7.05
CA VAL A 298 1.26 -8.79 -6.29
C VAL A 298 1.57 -9.70 -5.11
N VAL A 299 1.35 -9.21 -3.89
CA VAL A 299 1.58 -9.94 -2.62
C VAL A 299 0.27 -10.04 -1.83
N PRO A 300 -0.14 -11.23 -1.37
CA PRO A 300 -1.37 -11.38 -0.59
C PRO A 300 -1.25 -10.84 0.82
N LEU A 301 -2.38 -10.42 1.39
CA LEU A 301 -2.50 -10.06 2.79
C LEU A 301 -2.48 -11.34 3.66
N ALA A 302 -1.66 -11.36 4.72
CA ALA A 302 -1.63 -12.48 5.66
C ALA A 302 -2.94 -12.56 6.47
N ASP A 303 -3.51 -13.78 6.64
CA ASP A 303 -4.84 -13.99 7.24
C ASP A 303 -4.98 -13.52 8.69
N HIS A 304 -3.88 -13.50 9.44
CA HIS A 304 -3.83 -13.03 10.82
C HIS A 304 -3.56 -11.52 10.95
N THR A 305 -3.51 -10.80 9.84
CA THR A 305 -3.19 -9.36 9.85
C THR A 305 -4.38 -8.56 10.36
N GLN A 306 -4.15 -7.70 11.34
CA GLN A 306 -5.18 -6.86 11.95
C GLN A 306 -5.41 -5.58 11.13
N VAL A 307 -5.92 -5.73 9.94
CA VAL A 307 -6.41 -4.62 9.09
C VAL A 307 -7.92 -4.64 8.93
N ARG A 308 -8.60 -5.38 9.79
CA ARG A 308 -10.07 -5.50 9.79
C ARG A 308 -10.69 -4.23 10.36
N GLU A 309 -11.96 -4.07 10.09
CA GLU A 309 -12.78 -3.00 10.63
C GLU A 309 -12.69 -2.98 12.17
N GLU A 310 -11.95 -2.00 12.69
CA GLU A 310 -12.03 -1.58 14.09
C GLU A 310 -12.87 -0.30 14.15
N ALA A 311 -13.60 -0.07 15.22
CA ALA A 311 -14.34 1.15 15.42
C ALA A 311 -13.42 2.36 15.20
N GLY A 312 -13.68 3.13 14.14
CA GLY A 312 -12.91 4.32 13.80
C GLY A 312 -11.72 4.11 12.85
N GLY A 313 -11.59 2.96 12.18
CA GLY A 313 -10.58 2.76 11.13
C GLY A 313 -10.98 3.39 9.80
N MET A 314 -10.02 3.97 9.07
CA MET A 314 -10.23 4.45 7.70
C MET A 314 -10.15 3.30 6.71
N ARG A 315 -11.18 3.08 5.91
CA ARG A 315 -11.16 2.11 4.82
C ARG A 315 -10.26 2.64 3.69
N LEU A 316 -9.28 1.85 3.29
CA LEU A 316 -8.34 2.20 2.21
C LEU A 316 -8.70 1.52 0.88
N GLY A 317 -9.36 0.38 0.92
CA GLY A 317 -9.69 -0.44 -0.23
C GLY A 317 -9.81 -1.92 0.13
N THR A 318 -9.44 -2.80 -0.78
CA THR A 318 -9.48 -4.26 -0.61
C THR A 318 -8.12 -4.89 -0.85
N ALA A 319 -7.88 -6.01 -0.20
CA ALA A 319 -6.73 -6.87 -0.47
C ALA A 319 -7.22 -8.32 -0.60
N THR A 320 -6.46 -9.13 -1.31
CA THR A 320 -6.74 -10.57 -1.38
C THR A 320 -5.94 -11.26 -0.27
N THR A 321 -6.61 -12.02 0.58
CA THR A 321 -5.97 -12.77 1.67
C THR A 321 -5.17 -13.96 1.14
N THR A 322 -4.36 -14.59 1.98
CA THR A 322 -3.63 -15.82 1.64
C THR A 322 -4.56 -16.98 1.32
N THR A 323 -5.81 -16.96 1.80
CA THR A 323 -6.86 -17.92 1.46
C THR A 323 -7.61 -17.59 0.16
N GLY A 324 -7.33 -16.42 -0.45
CA GLY A 324 -7.92 -15.97 -1.70
C GLY A 324 -9.22 -15.21 -1.58
N SER A 325 -9.72 -15.04 -0.38
CA SER A 325 -10.90 -14.23 -0.16
C SER A 325 -10.55 -12.73 -0.22
N PRO A 326 -11.40 -11.90 -0.81
CA PRO A 326 -11.24 -10.45 -0.68
C PRO A 326 -11.49 -10.04 0.78
N ALA A 327 -10.67 -9.14 1.28
CA ALA A 327 -10.83 -8.54 2.60
C ALA A 327 -10.74 -7.02 2.48
N ASP A 328 -11.64 -6.32 3.17
CA ASP A 328 -11.53 -4.88 3.33
C ASP A 328 -10.31 -4.54 4.19
N VAL A 329 -9.61 -3.49 3.80
CA VAL A 329 -8.40 -3.01 4.46
C VAL A 329 -8.68 -1.68 5.14
N TYR A 330 -8.46 -1.64 6.43
CA TYR A 330 -8.62 -0.45 7.25
C TYR A 330 -7.30 -0.03 7.89
N LEU A 331 -7.07 1.26 7.95
CA LEU A 331 -6.03 1.87 8.78
C LEU A 331 -6.70 2.37 10.06
N ASN A 332 -6.40 1.75 11.19
CA ASN A 332 -6.96 2.16 12.47
C ASN A 332 -6.43 3.54 12.93
N SER A 333 -7.09 4.13 13.92
CA SER A 333 -6.76 5.49 14.40
C SER A 333 -5.35 5.58 14.98
N GLU A 334 -4.90 4.56 15.71
CA GLU A 334 -3.55 4.50 16.28
C GLU A 334 -2.48 4.39 15.17
N GLY A 335 -2.76 3.60 14.13
CA GLY A 335 -1.91 3.49 12.94
C GLY A 335 -1.87 4.78 12.14
N ALA A 336 -3.00 5.47 12.01
CA ALA A 336 -3.06 6.77 11.32
C ALA A 336 -2.20 7.84 12.01
N LEU A 337 -2.16 7.86 13.35
CA LEU A 337 -1.31 8.74 14.14
C LEU A 337 0.19 8.46 13.97
N GLN A 338 0.57 7.31 13.42
CA GLN A 338 1.94 7.00 13.06
C GLN A 338 2.28 7.45 11.63
N HIS A 339 1.47 8.32 11.07
CA HIS A 339 1.60 8.95 9.76
C HIS A 339 1.64 8.00 8.56
N VAL A 340 1.29 8.53 7.40
CA VAL A 340 1.18 7.75 6.16
C VAL A 340 1.98 8.44 5.05
N GLN A 341 2.84 7.70 4.40
CA GLN A 341 3.48 8.11 3.15
C GLN A 341 2.77 7.44 1.97
N VAL A 342 2.37 8.23 0.98
CA VAL A 342 1.78 7.74 -0.27
C VAL A 342 2.64 8.19 -1.45
N VAL A 343 3.24 7.24 -2.16
CA VAL A 343 4.10 7.52 -3.31
C VAL A 343 3.60 6.83 -4.57
N GLY A 344 3.81 7.45 -5.74
CA GLY A 344 3.48 6.83 -7.01
C GLY A 344 3.34 7.82 -8.16
N ALA A 345 3.48 7.34 -9.38
CA ALA A 345 3.37 8.14 -10.60
C ALA A 345 2.01 8.83 -10.72
N SER A 346 1.93 9.86 -11.57
CA SER A 346 0.66 10.52 -11.88
C SER A 346 -0.33 9.53 -12.48
N GLY A 347 -1.59 9.59 -12.06
CA GLY A 347 -2.65 8.69 -12.53
C GLY A 347 -2.61 7.26 -11.97
N ALA A 348 -1.66 6.92 -11.09
CA ALA A 348 -1.55 5.57 -10.53
C ALA A 348 -2.60 5.24 -9.46
N GLY A 349 -3.24 6.26 -8.82
CA GLY A 349 -4.29 6.05 -7.82
C GLY A 349 -4.15 6.82 -6.50
N LYS A 350 -3.10 7.63 -6.32
CA LYS A 350 -2.85 8.40 -5.07
C LYS A 350 -4.05 9.25 -4.63
N SER A 351 -4.55 10.11 -5.52
CA SER A 351 -5.68 11.00 -5.20
C SER A 351 -6.98 10.20 -5.00
N THR A 352 -7.12 9.02 -5.59
CA THR A 352 -8.24 8.12 -5.35
C THR A 352 -8.18 7.52 -3.95
N LEU A 353 -6.99 7.11 -3.49
CA LEU A 353 -6.78 6.66 -2.12
C LEU A 353 -7.05 7.79 -1.12
N ALA A 354 -6.52 8.98 -1.36
CA ALA A 354 -6.75 10.14 -0.48
C ALA A 354 -8.24 10.47 -0.37
N ALA A 355 -8.99 10.44 -1.48
CA ALA A 355 -10.44 10.60 -1.46
C ALA A 355 -11.13 9.51 -0.64
N ALA A 356 -10.77 8.24 -0.83
CA ALA A 356 -11.31 7.12 -0.06
C ALA A 356 -11.05 7.28 1.45
N MET A 357 -9.85 7.71 1.84
CA MET A 357 -9.50 7.99 3.24
C MET A 357 -10.39 9.10 3.83
N VAL A 358 -10.52 10.23 3.13
CA VAL A 358 -11.33 11.36 3.61
C VAL A 358 -12.81 10.98 3.70
N HIS A 359 -13.36 10.26 2.71
CA HIS A 359 -14.75 9.79 2.76
C HIS A 359 -14.99 8.83 3.93
N SER A 360 -14.02 7.97 4.23
CA SER A 360 -14.11 7.09 5.39
C SER A 360 -14.10 7.87 6.71
N LEU A 361 -13.30 8.95 6.83
CA LEU A 361 -13.33 9.85 7.98
C LEU A 361 -14.69 10.55 8.14
N VAL A 362 -15.22 11.03 7.02
CA VAL A 362 -16.54 11.69 6.98
C VAL A 362 -17.63 10.76 7.48
N ALA A 363 -17.67 9.53 7.00
CA ALA A 363 -18.64 8.50 7.41
C ALA A 363 -18.58 8.19 8.93
N GLN A 364 -17.41 8.38 9.55
CA GLN A 364 -17.22 8.16 10.99
C GLN A 364 -17.40 9.41 11.85
N GLY A 365 -17.84 10.51 11.28
CA GLY A 365 -18.01 11.78 11.99
C GLY A 365 -16.70 12.46 12.39
N ARG A 366 -15.56 12.07 11.80
CA ARG A 366 -14.23 12.63 12.09
C ARG A 366 -13.90 13.84 11.24
N GLY A 367 -12.99 14.65 11.74
CA GLY A 367 -12.50 15.86 11.09
C GLY A 367 -11.15 15.68 10.39
N GLY A 368 -10.86 16.60 9.49
CA GLY A 368 -9.57 16.66 8.80
C GLY A 368 -9.43 17.87 7.90
N ILE A 369 -8.22 18.10 7.42
CA ILE A 369 -7.90 19.13 6.44
C ILE A 369 -7.16 18.50 5.26
N VAL A 370 -7.51 18.92 4.04
CA VAL A 370 -6.86 18.51 2.80
C VAL A 370 -6.28 19.74 2.12
N LEU A 371 -4.98 19.77 1.91
CA LEU A 371 -4.27 20.80 1.16
C LEU A 371 -3.99 20.27 -0.25
N ASP A 372 -4.63 20.86 -1.26
CA ASP A 372 -4.50 20.45 -2.65
C ASP A 372 -3.98 21.61 -3.52
N PRO A 373 -2.74 21.56 -4.01
CA PRO A 373 -2.18 22.57 -4.88
C PRO A 373 -2.93 22.74 -6.21
N HIS A 374 -3.58 21.69 -6.70
CA HIS A 374 -4.22 21.67 -8.01
C HIS A 374 -5.74 21.85 -7.96
N GLY A 375 -6.35 21.54 -6.81
CA GLY A 375 -7.77 21.69 -6.54
C GLY A 375 -8.66 20.53 -7.02
N GLN A 376 -8.13 19.59 -7.81
CA GLN A 376 -8.90 18.49 -8.36
C GLN A 376 -9.33 17.47 -7.29
N LEU A 377 -8.45 17.16 -6.34
CA LEU A 377 -8.73 16.24 -5.26
C LEU A 377 -9.81 16.78 -4.33
N VAL A 378 -9.66 18.03 -3.86
CA VAL A 378 -10.62 18.63 -2.93
C VAL A 378 -11.99 18.89 -3.58
N GLN A 379 -12.02 19.26 -4.86
CA GLN A 379 -13.27 19.42 -5.60
C GLN A 379 -14.00 18.07 -5.73
N ARG A 380 -13.28 17.02 -6.07
CA ARG A 380 -13.80 15.67 -6.14
C ARG A 380 -14.34 15.20 -4.79
N ILE A 381 -13.59 15.39 -3.70
CA ILE A 381 -14.05 15.02 -2.36
C ILE A 381 -15.34 15.75 -2.02
N ALA A 382 -15.42 17.06 -2.26
CA ALA A 382 -16.61 17.87 -1.99
C ALA A 382 -17.83 17.44 -2.81
N ASP A 383 -17.62 16.97 -4.04
CA ASP A 383 -18.69 16.49 -4.93
C ASP A 383 -19.19 15.09 -4.54
N GLU A 384 -18.35 14.27 -3.97
CA GLU A 384 -18.66 12.86 -3.64
C GLU A 384 -19.08 12.67 -2.17
N LEU A 385 -19.48 13.72 -1.43
CA LEU A 385 -19.85 13.64 -0.02
C LEU A 385 -21.25 13.07 0.19
N PRO A 386 -21.50 12.31 1.27
CA PRO A 386 -22.85 11.98 1.71
C PRO A 386 -23.58 13.23 2.23
N ALA A 387 -24.91 13.27 2.11
CA ALA A 387 -25.72 14.43 2.46
C ALA A 387 -25.50 14.92 3.91
N GLU A 388 -25.33 14.01 4.85
CA GLU A 388 -25.12 14.30 6.28
C GLU A 388 -23.81 15.03 6.56
N ALA A 389 -22.82 14.84 5.70
CA ALA A 389 -21.50 15.43 5.84
C ALA A 389 -21.40 16.88 5.32
N LEU A 390 -22.36 17.29 4.49
CA LEU A 390 -22.35 18.62 3.88
C LEU A 390 -22.27 19.75 4.90
N GLU A 391 -22.89 19.58 6.09
CA GLU A 391 -22.88 20.59 7.15
C GLU A 391 -21.53 20.79 7.84
N ARG A 392 -20.70 19.76 7.82
CA ARG A 392 -19.37 19.77 8.45
C ARG A 392 -18.25 20.08 7.46
N CYS A 393 -18.56 20.12 6.15
CA CYS A 393 -17.56 20.37 5.12
C CYS A 393 -17.45 21.86 4.80
N LEU A 394 -16.21 22.34 4.80
CA LEU A 394 -15.83 23.70 4.39
C LEU A 394 -14.90 23.62 3.18
N PHE A 395 -15.22 24.37 2.14
CA PHE A 395 -14.41 24.46 0.93
C PHE A 395 -13.82 25.86 0.78
N ILE A 396 -12.50 25.93 0.74
CA ILE A 396 -11.73 27.18 0.60
C ILE A 396 -11.12 27.20 -0.80
N ASP A 397 -11.48 28.17 -1.61
CA ASP A 397 -11.00 28.32 -2.99
C ASP A 397 -10.22 29.61 -3.21
N TYR A 398 -8.92 29.53 -3.23
CA TYR A 398 -8.06 30.68 -3.54
C TYR A 398 -8.07 31.11 -5.02
N ALA A 399 -8.73 30.34 -5.89
CA ALA A 399 -9.00 30.78 -7.26
C ALA A 399 -10.14 31.80 -7.36
N ASP A 400 -11.02 31.84 -6.36
CA ASP A 400 -12.15 32.78 -6.32
C ASP A 400 -11.77 34.10 -5.66
N LEU A 401 -11.25 35.01 -6.47
CA LEU A 401 -10.87 36.36 -6.01
C LEU A 401 -12.05 37.26 -5.67
N LYS A 402 -13.29 36.85 -5.98
CA LYS A 402 -14.50 37.61 -5.59
C LYS A 402 -14.91 37.30 -4.15
N HIS A 403 -14.56 36.13 -3.67
CA HIS A 403 -14.84 35.68 -2.32
C HIS A 403 -13.53 35.27 -1.62
N PRO A 404 -12.62 36.24 -1.34
CA PRO A 404 -11.34 35.94 -0.75
C PRO A 404 -11.51 35.39 0.66
N VAL A 405 -10.77 34.32 0.98
CA VAL A 405 -10.74 33.72 2.32
C VAL A 405 -9.48 34.19 3.04
N PRO A 406 -9.60 35.04 4.06
CA PRO A 406 -8.45 35.56 4.79
C PRO A 406 -7.78 34.48 5.66
N ILE A 407 -6.46 34.61 5.80
CA ILE A 407 -5.64 33.79 6.68
C ILE A 407 -4.72 34.68 7.50
N ASN A 408 -4.75 34.53 8.83
CA ASN A 408 -3.93 35.32 9.72
C ASN A 408 -3.32 34.44 10.82
N LEU A 409 -2.01 34.42 10.91
CA LEU A 409 -1.27 33.64 11.92
C LEU A 409 -1.34 34.25 13.33
N PHE A 410 -1.59 35.55 13.44
CA PHE A 410 -1.63 36.24 14.72
C PHE A 410 -2.87 35.91 15.56
N HIS A 411 -3.86 35.26 14.99
CA HIS A 411 -5.03 34.74 15.72
C HIS A 411 -4.76 33.47 16.54
N CYS A 412 -3.51 32.99 16.60
CA CYS A 412 -3.17 31.78 17.35
C CYS A 412 -3.13 31.96 18.88
N GLY A 413 -3.25 33.19 19.37
CA GLY A 413 -3.18 33.52 20.81
C GLY A 413 -1.77 33.70 21.36
N ASP A 414 -0.72 33.46 20.59
CA ASP A 414 0.69 33.65 20.95
C ASP A 414 1.37 34.46 19.85
N PHE A 415 1.58 35.74 20.13
CA PHE A 415 2.18 36.68 19.18
C PHE A 415 3.63 36.32 18.81
N ASP A 416 4.44 35.88 19.79
CA ASP A 416 5.85 35.54 19.54
C ASP A 416 5.99 34.30 18.67
N MET A 417 5.14 33.31 18.91
CA MET A 417 5.07 32.12 18.08
C MET A 417 4.63 32.47 16.65
N ALA A 418 3.60 33.30 16.49
CA ALA A 418 3.15 33.78 15.17
C ALA A 418 4.25 34.51 14.41
N CYS A 419 4.94 35.47 15.06
CA CYS A 419 6.10 36.16 14.49
C CYS A 419 7.19 35.20 14.05
N SER A 420 7.47 34.19 14.89
CA SER A 420 8.50 33.21 14.59
C SER A 420 8.14 32.41 13.34
N LYS A 421 6.87 32.03 13.16
CA LYS A 421 6.40 31.33 11.97
C LYS A 421 6.41 32.21 10.72
N VAL A 422 6.04 33.48 10.83
CA VAL A 422 6.17 34.43 9.70
C VAL A 422 7.62 34.53 9.24
N VAL A 423 8.55 34.73 10.17
CA VAL A 423 9.98 34.79 9.84
C VAL A 423 10.49 33.48 9.28
N GLU A 424 10.06 32.32 9.82
CA GLU A 424 10.40 30.99 9.29
C GLU A 424 9.96 30.86 7.83
N ILE A 425 8.72 31.22 7.50
CA ILE A 425 8.20 31.20 6.12
C ILE A 425 9.05 32.09 5.20
N MET A 426 9.46 33.28 5.67
CA MET A 426 10.32 34.19 4.89
C MET A 426 11.71 33.58 4.66
N TYR A 427 12.32 32.93 5.64
CA TYR A 427 13.56 32.19 5.49
C TYR A 427 13.42 31.09 4.44
N LEU A 428 12.40 30.23 4.61
CA LEU A 428 12.17 29.09 3.74
C LEU A 428 11.89 29.50 2.28
N THR A 429 11.27 30.67 2.10
CA THR A 429 10.90 31.17 0.78
C THR A 429 12.06 31.85 0.06
N PHE A 430 12.84 32.66 0.77
CA PHE A 430 13.83 33.55 0.15
C PHE A 430 15.27 33.16 0.45
N ASP A 431 15.53 32.37 1.47
CA ASP A 431 16.86 31.89 1.87
C ASP A 431 16.87 30.44 2.37
N PRO A 432 16.36 29.46 1.58
CA PRO A 432 16.23 28.08 2.02
C PRO A 432 17.56 27.42 2.42
N THR A 433 18.67 27.91 1.85
CA THR A 433 20.02 27.39 2.13
C THR A 433 20.77 28.19 3.18
N ARG A 434 20.11 29.17 3.81
CA ARG A 434 20.65 30.05 4.86
C ARG A 434 21.96 30.73 4.46
N GLN A 435 22.01 31.26 3.25
CA GLN A 435 23.17 31.99 2.72
C GLN A 435 23.28 33.43 3.24
N GLY A 436 22.41 33.83 4.19
CA GLY A 436 22.37 35.17 4.77
C GLY A 436 21.52 36.17 3.97
N ILE A 437 20.74 35.67 3.00
CA ILE A 437 19.77 36.50 2.28
C ILE A 437 18.66 36.96 3.23
N VAL A 438 18.17 36.10 4.13
CA VAL A 438 17.30 36.46 5.26
C VAL A 438 18.12 36.27 6.53
N GLY A 439 18.56 37.36 7.18
CA GLY A 439 19.46 37.30 8.33
C GLY A 439 18.84 37.86 9.60
N PRO A 440 19.58 37.83 10.74
CA PRO A 440 19.09 38.28 12.04
C PRO A 440 18.61 39.75 12.08
N ARG A 441 19.18 40.62 11.25
CA ARG A 441 18.72 42.04 11.13
C ARG A 441 17.33 42.11 10.48
N PHE A 442 17.06 41.31 9.48
CA PHE A 442 15.72 41.23 8.86
C PHE A 442 14.69 40.73 9.87
N GLU A 443 14.97 39.62 10.52
CA GLU A 443 14.11 39.05 11.55
C GLU A 443 13.78 40.10 12.65
N ARG A 444 14.79 40.78 13.17
CA ARG A 444 14.61 41.78 14.19
C ARG A 444 13.71 42.93 13.74
N ILE A 445 13.91 43.47 12.53
CA ILE A 445 13.07 44.54 11.98
C ILE A 445 11.61 44.06 11.83
N ILE A 446 11.37 42.86 11.28
CA ILE A 446 10.02 42.35 11.11
C ILE A 446 9.33 42.17 12.46
N ARG A 447 10.02 41.64 13.49
CA ARG A 447 9.47 41.50 14.83
C ARG A 447 9.13 42.88 15.45
N GLN A 448 10.02 43.85 15.37
CA GLN A 448 9.78 45.19 15.88
C GLN A 448 8.59 45.89 15.25
N LEU A 449 8.44 45.76 13.90
CA LEU A 449 7.31 46.36 13.20
C LEU A 449 6.01 45.62 13.51
N ALA A 450 6.02 44.31 13.55
CA ALA A 450 4.86 43.51 13.93
C ALA A 450 4.44 43.81 15.37
N GLU A 451 5.37 43.95 16.31
CA GLU A 451 5.09 44.30 17.71
C GLU A 451 4.50 45.71 17.85
N LEU A 452 5.01 46.69 17.11
CA LEU A 452 4.39 48.04 17.07
C LEU A 452 2.95 48.00 16.56
N LEU A 453 2.72 47.28 15.48
CA LEU A 453 1.39 47.12 14.88
C LEU A 453 0.45 46.33 15.78
N ASN A 454 0.95 45.35 16.51
CA ASN A 454 0.18 44.59 17.48
C ASN A 454 -0.42 45.45 18.61
N HIS A 455 0.24 46.55 19.01
CA HIS A 455 -0.30 47.47 19.99
C HIS A 455 -1.56 48.20 19.54
N ILE A 456 -1.82 48.32 18.22
CA ILE A 456 -2.98 49.00 17.67
C ILE A 456 -4.00 48.06 17.00
N TYR A 457 -3.58 46.92 16.52
CA TYR A 457 -4.43 45.93 15.83
C TYR A 457 -4.72 44.68 16.66
N GLY A 458 -3.86 44.37 17.67
CA GLY A 458 -3.95 43.10 18.36
C GLY A 458 -3.81 41.93 17.42
N PRO A 459 -4.64 40.90 17.55
CA PRO A 459 -4.59 39.73 16.67
C PRO A 459 -5.01 40.02 15.21
N ASP A 460 -5.76 41.13 14.99
CA ASP A 460 -6.24 41.53 13.65
C ASP A 460 -5.15 42.23 12.82
N LEU A 461 -3.90 41.99 13.09
CA LEU A 461 -2.73 42.58 12.43
C LEU A 461 -2.63 42.11 10.96
N PRO A 462 -2.79 42.99 9.95
CA PRO A 462 -2.58 42.63 8.55
C PRO A 462 -1.07 42.51 8.27
N LEU A 463 -0.65 41.35 7.73
CA LEU A 463 0.75 41.12 7.40
C LEU A 463 1.28 42.09 6.31
N THR A 464 0.40 42.61 5.48
CA THR A 464 0.69 43.59 4.41
C THR A 464 1.15 44.95 4.95
N LEU A 465 0.78 45.29 6.17
CA LEU A 465 1.18 46.57 6.80
C LEU A 465 2.64 46.65 7.19
N ILE A 466 3.30 45.52 7.42
CA ILE A 466 4.70 45.50 7.85
C ILE A 466 5.62 46.22 6.85
N PRO A 467 5.60 45.86 5.53
CA PRO A 467 6.43 46.60 4.57
C PRO A 467 5.96 48.03 4.32
N GLU A 468 4.65 48.30 4.37
CA GLU A 468 4.12 49.67 4.20
C GLU A 468 4.59 50.59 5.32
N LEU A 469 4.54 50.14 6.59
CA LEU A 469 5.04 50.87 7.72
C LEU A 469 6.57 51.08 7.66
N LEU A 470 7.31 50.13 7.17
CA LEU A 470 8.76 50.21 6.97
C LEU A 470 9.14 51.34 5.98
N LEU A 471 8.30 51.56 4.96
CA LEU A 471 8.52 52.59 3.94
C LEU A 471 8.04 53.99 4.36
N ASP A 472 7.04 54.09 5.26
CA ASP A 472 6.54 55.36 5.78
C ASP A 472 7.22 55.72 7.13
N LYS A 473 8.42 56.32 7.02
CA LYS A 473 9.22 56.70 8.16
C LYS A 473 8.48 57.62 9.17
N LYS A 474 7.60 58.51 8.65
CA LYS A 474 6.86 59.43 9.52
C LYS A 474 5.74 58.70 10.30
N ALA A 475 5.03 57.79 9.66
CA ALA A 475 4.03 56.97 10.34
C ALA A 475 4.70 56.07 11.38
N LEU A 476 5.85 55.46 11.03
CA LEU A 476 6.64 54.64 11.95
C LEU A 476 7.11 55.41 13.18
N GLU A 477 7.65 56.63 13.00
CA GLU A 477 8.08 57.50 14.10
C GLU A 477 6.89 57.86 15.01
N ASN A 478 5.75 58.25 14.45
CA ASN A 478 4.58 58.62 15.22
C ASN A 478 4.02 57.41 16.02
N LEU A 479 3.94 56.23 15.41
CA LEU A 479 3.51 55.01 16.09
C LEU A 479 4.47 54.62 17.23
N ALA A 480 5.77 54.65 16.96
CA ALA A 480 6.78 54.31 17.98
C ALA A 480 6.69 55.28 19.19
N ARG A 481 6.47 56.58 18.92
CA ARG A 481 6.24 57.56 20.00
C ARG A 481 4.95 57.33 20.78
N ALA A 482 3.86 56.96 20.08
CA ALA A 482 2.56 56.67 20.72
C ALA A 482 2.63 55.45 21.67
N VAL A 483 3.48 54.49 21.36
CA VAL A 483 3.68 53.25 22.13
C VAL A 483 4.76 53.42 23.23
N SER A 484 5.46 54.57 23.31
CA SER A 484 6.63 54.76 24.17
C SER A 484 6.37 54.52 25.66
N ASN A 485 5.15 54.74 26.14
CA ASN A 485 4.78 54.53 27.54
C ASN A 485 4.39 53.05 27.83
N ILE A 486 4.01 52.35 26.81
CA ILE A 486 3.62 50.92 26.91
C ILE A 486 4.87 50.04 26.77
N SER A 487 5.69 50.31 25.74
CA SER A 487 6.88 49.55 25.41
C SER A 487 8.07 50.50 25.15
N PRO A 488 8.71 51.08 26.20
CA PRO A 488 9.78 52.06 26.06
C PRO A 488 11.05 51.47 25.41
N GLU A 489 11.32 50.18 25.61
CA GLU A 489 12.46 49.48 25.00
C GLU A 489 12.27 49.27 23.50
N LEU A 490 11.10 48.86 23.07
CA LEU A 490 10.73 48.73 21.66
C LEU A 490 10.84 50.09 20.96
N THR A 491 10.26 51.13 21.58
CA THR A 491 10.35 52.49 21.04
C THR A 491 11.81 52.95 20.88
N ARG A 492 12.65 52.76 21.90
CA ARG A 492 14.08 53.12 21.85
C ARG A 492 14.77 52.35 20.71
N SER A 493 14.52 51.05 20.60
CA SER A 493 15.14 50.21 19.60
C SER A 493 14.75 50.65 18.20
N VAL A 494 13.45 50.81 17.89
CA VAL A 494 12.93 51.26 16.60
C VAL A 494 13.44 52.68 16.28
N MET A 495 13.42 53.60 17.21
CA MET A 495 13.90 54.96 16.98
C MET A 495 15.37 54.98 16.64
N THR A 496 16.21 54.24 17.35
CA THR A 496 17.65 54.20 17.16
C THR A 496 18.06 53.44 15.90
N GLU A 497 17.47 52.28 15.66
CA GLU A 497 17.89 51.35 14.62
C GLU A 497 17.25 51.64 13.29
N ILE A 498 16.00 52.13 13.29
CA ILE A 498 15.21 52.32 12.07
C ILE A 498 15.04 53.80 11.74
N VAL A 499 14.47 54.59 12.66
CA VAL A 499 14.06 55.98 12.37
C VAL A 499 15.25 56.93 12.24
N THR A 500 16.22 56.91 13.16
CA THR A 500 17.36 57.80 13.17
C THR A 500 18.58 57.31 12.38
N ASN A 501 18.58 56.08 11.97
CA ASN A 501 19.67 55.49 11.21
C ASN A 501 19.75 56.11 9.80
N ARG A 502 20.90 56.73 9.47
CA ARG A 502 21.15 57.40 8.17
C ARG A 502 22.23 56.71 7.34
N SER A 503 22.69 55.54 7.74
CA SER A 503 23.69 54.81 7.01
C SER A 503 23.17 54.34 5.61
N SER A 504 24.05 54.31 4.63
CA SER A 504 23.73 53.76 3.29
C SER A 504 23.27 52.32 3.38
N ASP A 505 23.91 51.53 4.23
CA ASP A 505 23.59 50.11 4.47
C ASP A 505 22.17 49.90 4.98
N TYR A 506 21.65 50.91 5.71
CA TYR A 506 20.28 50.84 6.22
C TYR A 506 19.26 51.09 5.10
N ALA A 507 19.52 52.05 4.18
CA ALA A 507 18.64 52.26 3.03
C ALA A 507 18.58 51.03 2.12
N GLU A 508 19.72 50.36 1.93
CA GLU A 508 19.81 49.12 1.21
C GLU A 508 19.00 47.99 1.92
N LEU A 509 19.09 47.88 3.23
CA LEU A 509 18.36 46.88 4.02
C LEU A 509 16.84 47.09 3.90
N ILE A 510 16.34 48.34 3.98
CA ILE A 510 14.92 48.68 3.82
C ILE A 510 14.44 48.27 2.43
N ALA A 511 15.16 48.71 1.37
CA ALA A 511 14.81 48.40 0.00
C ALA A 511 14.81 46.89 -0.24
N TRP A 512 15.77 46.19 0.35
CA TRP A 512 15.91 44.78 0.24
C TRP A 512 14.80 44.02 0.99
N ALA A 513 14.46 44.42 2.24
CA ALA A 513 13.36 43.84 3.00
C ALA A 513 12.02 44.06 2.29
N SER A 514 11.73 45.29 1.82
CA SER A 514 10.53 45.58 1.04
C SER A 514 10.38 44.73 -0.20
N SER A 515 11.48 44.49 -0.93
CA SER A 515 11.46 43.70 -2.16
C SER A 515 10.97 42.25 -1.96
N LYS A 516 11.16 41.65 -0.79
CA LYS A 516 10.65 40.30 -0.45
C LYS A 516 9.14 40.34 -0.28
N PHE A 517 8.64 41.33 0.43
CA PHE A 517 7.21 41.54 0.58
C PHE A 517 6.55 41.96 -0.75
N ASP A 518 7.18 42.79 -1.56
CA ASP A 518 6.67 43.14 -2.90
C ASP A 518 6.43 41.91 -3.76
N ARG A 519 7.39 40.95 -3.77
CA ARG A 519 7.22 39.69 -4.45
C ARG A 519 6.05 38.86 -3.91
N MET A 520 5.87 38.81 -2.60
CA MET A 520 4.75 38.12 -1.96
C MET A 520 3.43 38.80 -2.30
N LEU A 521 3.36 40.13 -2.19
CA LEU A 521 2.15 40.93 -2.40
C LEU A 521 1.86 41.25 -3.87
N SER A 522 2.73 40.91 -4.79
CA SER A 522 2.47 40.98 -6.23
C SER A 522 1.35 40.03 -6.68
N SER A 523 1.13 38.93 -5.97
CA SER A 523 0.02 38.03 -6.20
C SER A 523 -1.28 38.61 -5.63
N GLN A 524 -2.30 38.77 -6.48
CA GLN A 524 -3.61 39.27 -6.06
C GLN A 524 -4.26 38.32 -5.04
N ALA A 525 -4.09 37.00 -5.19
CA ALA A 525 -4.63 36.00 -4.26
C ALA A 525 -3.98 36.09 -2.88
N LEU A 526 -2.65 36.23 -2.79
CA LEU A 526 -1.95 36.42 -1.53
C LEU A 526 -2.31 37.74 -0.85
N ARG A 527 -2.38 38.83 -1.62
CA ARG A 527 -2.80 40.12 -1.10
C ARG A 527 -4.19 40.02 -0.50
N ALA A 528 -5.17 39.48 -1.23
CA ALA A 528 -6.54 39.31 -0.77
C ALA A 528 -6.67 38.44 0.49
N ALA A 529 -5.81 37.43 0.63
CA ALA A 529 -5.79 36.56 1.80
C ALA A 529 -5.15 37.22 3.05
N LEU A 530 -4.22 38.18 2.88
CA LEU A 530 -3.39 38.73 3.96
C LEU A 530 -3.73 40.19 4.35
N GLU A 531 -4.55 40.87 3.53
CA GLU A 531 -4.75 42.31 3.62
C GLU A 531 -5.69 42.71 4.74
N THR A 532 -6.62 41.88 5.15
CA THR A 532 -7.68 42.25 6.08
C THR A 532 -7.32 42.19 7.53
N GLY A 533 -6.29 41.43 7.89
CA GLY A 533 -5.99 41.08 9.27
C GLY A 533 -7.00 40.09 9.89
N ALA A 534 -8.12 39.85 9.27
CA ALA A 534 -9.09 38.84 9.72
C ALA A 534 -8.55 37.41 9.53
N ASP A 535 -9.12 36.49 10.27
CA ASP A 535 -8.91 35.06 10.08
C ASP A 535 -10.27 34.37 9.83
N ALA A 536 -10.38 33.68 8.70
CA ALA A 536 -11.65 33.10 8.27
C ALA A 536 -12.06 31.87 9.08
N LEU A 537 -11.07 31.16 9.65
CA LEU A 537 -11.30 29.86 10.29
C LEU A 537 -10.42 29.68 11.51
N ASP A 538 -11.03 29.59 12.67
CA ASP A 538 -10.35 29.08 13.87
C ASP A 538 -10.15 27.55 13.73
N LEU A 539 -8.88 27.13 13.61
CA LEU A 539 -8.54 25.71 13.49
C LEU A 539 -8.79 24.92 14.77
N ASN A 540 -8.70 25.53 15.96
CA ASN A 540 -9.01 24.86 17.21
C ASN A 540 -10.50 24.50 17.27
N GLU A 541 -11.36 25.44 16.89
CA GLU A 541 -12.80 25.20 16.77
C GLU A 541 -13.12 24.16 15.69
N ALA A 542 -12.47 24.26 14.53
CA ALA A 542 -12.64 23.31 13.43
C ALA A 542 -12.23 21.87 13.85
N MET A 543 -11.13 21.73 14.58
CA MET A 543 -10.68 20.44 15.13
C MET A 543 -11.64 19.91 16.19
N ALA A 544 -12.09 20.75 17.12
CA ALA A 544 -13.03 20.37 18.18
C ALA A 544 -14.41 19.94 17.64
N SER A 545 -14.87 20.61 16.59
CA SER A 545 -16.16 20.30 15.94
C SER A 545 -16.06 19.28 14.78
N ASN A 546 -14.92 18.62 14.63
CA ASN A 546 -14.67 17.63 13.60
C ASN A 546 -15.04 18.11 12.18
N LYS A 547 -14.70 19.35 11.83
CA LYS A 547 -14.92 19.88 10.47
C LYS A 547 -14.00 19.20 9.46
N ILE A 548 -14.47 19.06 8.22
CA ILE A 548 -13.68 18.70 7.05
C ILE A 548 -13.36 19.98 6.31
N VAL A 549 -12.10 20.34 6.25
CA VAL A 549 -11.60 21.55 5.60
C VAL A 549 -10.90 21.20 4.30
N LEU A 550 -11.47 21.58 3.18
CA LEU A 550 -10.93 21.30 1.84
C LEU A 550 -10.35 22.60 1.27
N VAL A 551 -9.02 22.63 1.09
CA VAL A 551 -8.29 23.84 0.67
C VAL A 551 -7.77 23.66 -0.75
N ASN A 552 -8.39 24.36 -1.69
CA ASN A 552 -7.90 24.52 -3.06
C ASN A 552 -6.89 25.66 -3.12
N LEU A 553 -5.61 25.33 -3.24
CA LEU A 553 -4.54 26.34 -3.38
C LEU A 553 -4.41 26.85 -4.82
N ALA A 554 -5.14 26.27 -5.77
CA ALA A 554 -5.37 26.73 -7.13
C ALA A 554 -4.10 27.13 -7.93
N SER A 555 -2.98 26.42 -7.73
CA SER A 555 -1.68 26.73 -8.38
C SER A 555 -1.74 27.01 -9.89
N PRO A 556 -2.58 26.31 -10.69
CA PRO A 556 -2.72 26.61 -12.11
C PRO A 556 -3.32 28.00 -12.42
N LYS A 557 -4.09 28.58 -11.49
CA LYS A 557 -4.78 29.86 -11.68
C LYS A 557 -4.02 31.04 -11.05
N ILE A 558 -3.51 30.85 -9.82
CA ILE A 558 -2.83 31.94 -9.06
C ILE A 558 -1.31 31.88 -9.17
N GLY A 559 -0.75 30.86 -9.78
CA GLY A 559 0.69 30.65 -9.91
C GLY A 559 1.30 29.86 -8.76
N ARG A 560 2.37 29.12 -9.10
CA ARG A 560 3.04 28.21 -8.16
C ARG A 560 3.53 28.88 -6.88
N PHE A 561 4.12 30.07 -7.00
CA PHE A 561 4.65 30.81 -5.85
C PHE A 561 3.56 31.16 -4.83
N ALA A 562 2.43 31.70 -5.30
CA ALA A 562 1.32 32.05 -4.42
C ALA A 562 0.70 30.81 -3.74
N ALA A 563 0.51 29.72 -4.48
CA ALA A 563 0.00 28.48 -3.94
C ALA A 563 0.94 27.87 -2.86
N GLN A 564 2.26 27.93 -3.08
CA GLN A 564 3.25 27.48 -2.09
C GLN A 564 3.19 28.33 -0.82
N MET A 565 3.12 29.65 -0.96
CA MET A 565 3.03 30.57 0.18
C MET A 565 1.75 30.32 1.01
N LEU A 566 0.60 30.20 0.36
CA LEU A 566 -0.68 29.88 1.03
C LEU A 566 -0.62 28.53 1.73
N GLY A 567 -0.05 27.51 1.08
CA GLY A 567 0.11 26.19 1.69
C GLY A 567 1.03 26.24 2.94
N MET A 568 2.13 27.00 2.88
CA MET A 568 3.00 27.20 4.04
C MET A 568 2.29 27.95 5.17
N LEU A 569 1.48 28.96 4.86
CA LEU A 569 0.66 29.66 5.85
C LEU A 569 -0.35 28.72 6.52
N TRP A 570 -1.00 27.82 5.76
CA TRP A 570 -1.88 26.81 6.32
C TRP A 570 -1.14 25.80 7.22
N LEU A 571 0.02 25.33 6.81
CA LEU A 571 0.85 24.44 7.64
C LEU A 571 1.36 25.14 8.91
N ALA A 572 1.77 26.41 8.80
CA ALA A 572 2.17 27.19 9.95
C ALA A 572 0.99 27.43 10.91
N LYS A 573 -0.20 27.73 10.37
CA LYS A 573 -1.42 27.89 11.17
C LYS A 573 -1.79 26.60 11.90
N LEU A 574 -1.67 25.44 11.23
CA LEU A 574 -1.84 24.13 11.86
C LEU A 574 -0.80 23.94 12.99
N ALA A 575 0.48 24.22 12.72
CA ALA A 575 1.54 24.07 13.73
C ALA A 575 1.33 24.95 14.96
N LEU A 576 0.71 26.12 14.79
CA LEU A 576 0.36 27.04 15.89
C LEU A 576 -0.89 26.58 16.67
N ALA A 577 -1.85 25.96 16.00
CA ALA A 577 -3.09 25.49 16.63
C ALA A 577 -2.90 24.17 17.41
N VAL A 578 -2.01 23.29 16.94
CA VAL A 578 -1.80 21.94 17.47
C VAL A 578 -1.46 21.90 18.97
N PRO A 579 -0.53 22.72 19.53
CA PRO A 579 -0.19 22.70 20.96
C PRO A 579 -1.34 23.13 21.88
N ASN A 580 -2.35 23.81 21.36
CA ASN A 580 -3.50 24.30 22.13
C ASN A 580 -4.65 23.30 22.23
N ARG A 581 -4.50 22.10 21.67
CA ARG A 581 -5.52 21.03 21.75
C ARG A 581 -5.62 20.47 23.16
N GLN A 582 -6.85 20.19 23.62
CA GLN A 582 -7.12 19.56 24.92
C GLN A 582 -6.77 18.07 24.88
N ASP A 583 -6.51 17.46 26.03
CA ASP A 583 -6.00 16.09 26.15
C ASP A 583 -6.97 14.98 25.68
N ASP A 584 -8.27 15.24 25.62
CA ASP A 584 -9.31 14.28 25.19
C ASP A 584 -9.76 14.58 23.74
N TYR A 585 -8.90 14.33 22.78
CA TYR A 585 -9.14 14.61 21.37
C TYR A 585 -9.25 13.37 20.50
N LEU A 586 -10.15 13.41 19.51
CA LEU A 586 -10.14 12.48 18.39
C LEU A 586 -9.01 12.84 17.42
N PRO A 587 -8.35 11.85 16.78
CA PRO A 587 -7.36 12.13 15.75
C PRO A 587 -7.90 13.08 14.68
N PHE A 588 -7.16 14.16 14.39
CA PHE A 588 -7.44 15.06 13.28
C PHE A 588 -6.50 14.78 12.12
N HIS A 589 -7.07 14.56 10.94
CA HIS A 589 -6.32 14.10 9.79
C HIS A 589 -5.89 15.27 8.90
N VAL A 590 -4.60 15.30 8.55
CA VAL A 590 -4.00 16.30 7.65
C VAL A 590 -3.49 15.58 6.42
N VAL A 591 -4.14 15.82 5.28
CA VAL A 591 -3.76 15.25 3.99
C VAL A 591 -3.11 16.34 3.15
N VAL A 592 -1.88 16.11 2.72
CA VAL A 592 -1.11 17.05 1.90
C VAL A 592 -0.81 16.42 0.55
N ASP A 593 -1.48 16.89 -0.48
CA ASP A 593 -1.17 16.46 -1.85
C ASP A 593 0.04 17.22 -2.39
N GLU A 594 0.83 16.56 -3.22
CA GLU A 594 2.09 17.07 -3.77
C GLU A 594 3.00 17.71 -2.69
N ALA A 595 3.25 16.96 -1.61
CA ALA A 595 3.95 17.43 -0.42
C ALA A 595 5.31 18.10 -0.72
N HIS A 596 5.93 17.76 -1.84
CA HIS A 596 7.18 18.37 -2.32
C HIS A 596 7.06 19.86 -2.69
N LEU A 597 5.85 20.37 -2.86
CA LEU A 597 5.63 21.80 -3.13
C LEU A 597 5.71 22.64 -1.85
N PHE A 598 5.56 22.03 -0.68
CA PHE A 598 5.58 22.72 0.59
C PHE A 598 6.93 22.55 1.28
N GLN A 599 7.28 23.53 2.09
CA GLN A 599 8.59 23.55 2.71
C GLN A 599 8.75 22.47 3.79
N GLU A 600 9.88 21.85 3.78
CA GLU A 600 10.21 20.59 4.42
C GLU A 600 10.33 20.68 5.94
N SER A 601 10.75 21.83 6.48
CA SER A 601 10.93 21.99 7.93
C SER A 601 9.60 21.91 8.69
N LEU A 602 8.54 22.54 8.16
CA LEU A 602 7.20 22.49 8.77
C LEU A 602 6.62 21.08 8.75
N LEU A 603 6.74 20.38 7.61
CA LEU A 603 6.26 19.01 7.48
C LEU A 603 7.08 18.05 8.35
N SER A 604 8.40 18.21 8.41
CA SER A 604 9.28 17.39 9.25
C SER A 604 8.99 17.58 10.74
N GLN A 605 8.73 18.81 11.19
CA GLN A 605 8.31 19.07 12.56
C GLN A 605 6.96 18.41 12.86
N MET A 606 5.98 18.55 11.98
CA MET A 606 4.66 17.92 12.16
C MET A 606 4.73 16.38 12.17
N LEU A 607 5.62 15.78 11.37
CA LEU A 607 5.89 14.33 11.42
C LEU A 607 6.50 13.89 12.75
N ALA A 608 7.40 14.70 13.33
CA ALA A 608 8.08 14.35 14.58
C ALA A 608 7.19 14.53 15.82
N GLU A 609 6.34 15.55 15.84
CA GLU A 609 5.63 15.97 17.04
C GLU A 609 4.10 15.78 16.98
N GLY A 610 3.53 15.76 15.76
CA GLY A 610 2.08 15.80 15.55
C GLY A 610 1.32 14.67 16.24
N ARG A 611 1.91 13.48 16.33
CA ARG A 611 1.32 12.34 17.04
C ARG A 611 0.94 12.63 18.47
N LYS A 612 1.77 13.38 19.20
CA LYS A 612 1.55 13.75 20.62
C LYS A 612 0.29 14.58 20.82
N PHE A 613 -0.10 15.30 19.78
CA PHE A 613 -1.25 16.20 19.78
C PHE A 613 -2.44 15.65 18.96
N GLY A 614 -2.40 14.36 18.61
CA GLY A 614 -3.48 13.70 17.86
C GLY A 614 -3.60 14.14 16.40
N ILE A 615 -2.51 14.54 15.76
CA ILE A 615 -2.45 14.85 14.33
C ILE A 615 -2.00 13.62 13.56
N ALA A 616 -2.83 13.17 12.63
CA ALA A 616 -2.52 12.10 11.70
C ALA A 616 -2.17 12.71 10.33
N LEU A 617 -0.89 12.63 9.93
CA LEU A 617 -0.41 13.24 8.70
C LEU A 617 -0.33 12.20 7.58
N THR A 618 -0.91 12.53 6.40
CA THR A 618 -0.80 11.75 5.17
C THR A 618 -0.16 12.62 4.10
N LEU A 619 1.04 12.24 3.65
CA LEU A 619 1.80 12.96 2.64
C LEU A 619 1.81 12.21 1.32
N LEU A 620 1.31 12.86 0.26
CA LEU A 620 1.30 12.33 -1.10
C LEU A 620 2.39 13.01 -1.92
N HIS A 621 3.17 12.22 -2.66
CA HIS A 621 4.17 12.73 -3.61
C HIS A 621 4.36 11.77 -4.79
N GLN A 622 4.98 12.26 -5.88
CA GLN A 622 5.10 11.46 -7.11
C GLN A 622 6.42 10.68 -7.16
N HIS A 623 7.52 11.28 -6.75
CA HIS A 623 8.86 10.71 -6.86
C HIS A 623 9.64 10.95 -5.58
N MET A 624 10.46 9.97 -5.17
CA MET A 624 11.32 10.10 -4.00
C MET A 624 12.32 11.25 -4.15
N GLY A 625 12.90 11.42 -5.33
CA GLY A 625 13.86 12.49 -5.65
C GLY A 625 13.29 13.92 -5.69
N GLN A 626 11.97 14.11 -5.50
CA GLN A 626 11.36 15.45 -5.34
C GLN A 626 11.45 15.97 -3.90
N LEU A 627 11.64 15.06 -2.94
CA LEU A 627 11.75 15.40 -1.53
C LEU A 627 13.20 15.67 -1.18
N SER A 628 13.44 16.59 -0.24
CA SER A 628 14.79 16.75 0.30
C SER A 628 15.18 15.57 1.19
N MET A 629 16.47 15.45 1.41
CA MET A 629 17.00 14.43 2.33
C MET A 629 16.42 14.58 3.73
N SER A 630 16.22 15.82 4.21
CA SER A 630 15.64 16.08 5.52
C SER A 630 14.21 15.55 5.66
N LEU A 631 13.34 15.79 4.67
CA LEU A 631 11.96 15.28 4.69
C LEU A 631 11.91 13.76 4.47
N LEU A 632 12.79 13.22 3.63
CA LEU A 632 12.92 11.77 3.45
C LEU A 632 13.32 11.07 4.76
N GLU A 633 14.29 11.60 5.48
CA GLU A 633 14.70 11.08 6.79
C GLU A 633 13.57 11.20 7.82
N ALA A 634 12.87 12.34 7.85
CA ALA A 634 11.70 12.52 8.71
C ALA A 634 10.57 11.50 8.39
N LEU A 635 10.29 11.24 7.11
CA LEU A 635 9.34 10.21 6.67
C LEU A 635 9.80 8.80 7.05
N ARG A 636 11.08 8.48 6.85
CA ARG A 636 11.63 7.17 7.23
C ARG A 636 11.52 6.91 8.73
N GLY A 637 11.73 7.95 9.54
CA GLY A 637 11.69 7.84 11.01
C GLY A 637 10.29 7.88 11.61
N ASN A 638 9.33 8.57 10.99
CA ASN A 638 8.05 8.88 11.63
C ASN A 638 6.80 8.38 10.88
N ALA A 639 6.88 8.09 9.56
CA ALA A 639 5.76 7.54 8.83
C ALA A 639 5.85 6.01 8.81
N SER A 640 5.10 5.36 9.69
CA SER A 640 5.10 3.90 9.81
C SER A 640 4.25 3.20 8.76
N SER A 641 3.29 3.91 8.15
CA SER A 641 2.50 3.37 7.04
C SER A 641 3.04 3.88 5.70
N VAL A 642 3.23 2.96 4.75
CA VAL A 642 3.68 3.26 3.40
C VAL A 642 2.73 2.64 2.39
N VAL A 643 2.24 3.45 1.45
CA VAL A 643 1.43 2.98 0.33
C VAL A 643 2.09 3.43 -0.96
N ALA A 644 2.67 2.48 -1.68
CA ALA A 644 3.40 2.71 -2.91
C ALA A 644 2.61 2.20 -4.12
N PHE A 645 2.06 3.12 -4.90
CA PHE A 645 1.52 2.83 -6.23
C PHE A 645 2.64 2.60 -7.23
N ARG A 646 2.30 2.38 -8.50
CA ARG A 646 3.28 2.29 -9.56
C ARG A 646 4.24 3.47 -9.50
N THR A 647 5.54 3.18 -9.32
CA THR A 647 6.63 4.15 -9.27
C THR A 647 7.46 4.12 -10.55
N SER A 648 8.36 5.08 -10.72
CA SER A 648 9.34 5.03 -11.80
C SER A 648 10.35 3.89 -11.53
N VAL A 649 10.96 3.36 -12.60
CA VAL A 649 12.03 2.34 -12.48
C VAL A 649 13.19 2.84 -11.60
N ARG A 650 13.40 4.16 -11.57
CA ARG A 650 14.47 4.79 -10.78
C ARG A 650 14.15 4.81 -9.28
N ASP A 651 12.90 5.07 -8.92
CA ASP A 651 12.49 5.18 -7.51
C ASP A 651 12.10 3.81 -6.91
N ALA A 652 11.72 2.84 -7.75
CA ALA A 652 11.25 1.54 -7.30
C ALA A 652 12.23 0.83 -6.33
N PRO A 653 13.56 0.80 -6.57
CA PRO A 653 14.48 0.13 -5.65
C PRO A 653 14.48 0.71 -4.23
N GLU A 654 14.38 2.05 -4.10
CA GLU A 654 14.37 2.71 -2.78
C GLU A 654 13.07 2.41 -2.01
N VAL A 655 11.94 2.36 -2.73
CA VAL A 655 10.65 2.01 -2.14
C VAL A 655 10.58 0.51 -1.83
N ASP A 656 11.10 -0.35 -2.71
CA ASP A 656 11.19 -1.80 -2.50
C ASP A 656 12.04 -2.14 -1.26
N GLU A 657 13.15 -1.45 -1.05
CA GLU A 657 13.98 -1.60 0.15
C GLU A 657 13.20 -1.29 1.43
N ARG A 658 12.37 -0.26 1.39
CA ARG A 658 11.54 0.15 2.53
C ARG A 658 10.41 -0.85 2.82
N LEU A 659 9.82 -1.44 1.79
CA LEU A 659 8.76 -2.45 1.91
C LEU A 659 9.32 -3.85 2.20
N GLY A 660 10.54 -4.17 1.77
CA GLY A 660 11.29 -5.36 2.14
C GLY A 660 10.86 -6.68 1.49
N VAL A 661 9.93 -6.68 0.53
CA VAL A 661 9.38 -7.92 -0.06
C VAL A 661 9.50 -7.97 -1.58
N TRP A 662 9.45 -6.81 -2.24
CA TRP A 662 9.46 -6.77 -3.71
C TRP A 662 10.88 -6.81 -4.28
N PRO A 663 11.13 -7.59 -5.34
CA PRO A 663 12.37 -7.49 -6.09
C PRO A 663 12.54 -6.09 -6.68
N GLY A 664 13.78 -5.59 -6.73
CA GLY A 664 14.07 -4.24 -7.19
C GLY A 664 13.46 -3.93 -8.55
N GLY A 665 12.69 -2.84 -8.63
CA GLY A 665 12.03 -2.39 -9.85
C GLY A 665 10.66 -3.00 -10.15
N SER A 666 10.18 -3.96 -9.36
CA SER A 666 8.88 -4.62 -9.59
C SER A 666 7.69 -3.69 -9.41
N LEU A 667 7.79 -2.71 -8.52
CA LEU A 667 6.74 -1.70 -8.30
C LEU A 667 6.45 -0.84 -9.54
N SER A 668 7.36 -0.79 -10.51
CA SER A 668 7.13 -0.08 -11.77
C SER A 668 6.07 -0.72 -12.67
N ARG A 669 5.67 -1.96 -12.38
CA ARG A 669 4.70 -2.76 -13.16
C ARG A 669 3.32 -2.86 -12.52
N LEU A 670 3.12 -2.26 -11.33
CA LEU A 670 1.83 -2.29 -10.65
C LEU A 670 0.72 -1.72 -11.55
N PRO A 671 -0.45 -2.38 -11.63
CA PRO A 671 -1.63 -1.85 -12.31
C PRO A 671 -2.10 -0.54 -11.67
N ASN A 672 -2.84 0.27 -12.41
CA ASN A 672 -3.52 1.43 -11.82
C ASN A 672 -4.47 0.99 -10.69
N LEU A 673 -4.59 1.82 -9.68
CA LEU A 673 -5.39 1.56 -8.48
C LEU A 673 -4.91 0.35 -7.65
N SER A 674 -3.71 -0.15 -7.93
CA SER A 674 -3.06 -1.16 -7.10
C SER A 674 -1.79 -0.57 -6.49
N ALA A 675 -1.59 -0.83 -5.21
CA ALA A 675 -0.43 -0.34 -4.46
C ALA A 675 0.18 -1.46 -3.62
N ALA A 676 1.48 -1.41 -3.43
CA ALA A 676 2.16 -2.14 -2.39
C ALA A 676 1.99 -1.37 -1.07
N ALA A 677 1.56 -2.02 -0.02
CA ALA A 677 1.25 -1.37 1.25
C ALA A 677 1.87 -2.10 2.44
N THR A 678 2.34 -1.30 3.39
CA THR A 678 2.63 -1.70 4.77
C THR A 678 1.91 -0.71 5.67
N LEU A 679 1.11 -1.19 6.60
CA LEU A 679 0.29 -0.35 7.47
C LEU A 679 0.71 -0.51 8.93
N ALA A 680 0.76 0.61 9.64
CA ALA A 680 0.92 0.61 11.08
C ALA A 680 -0.34 0.05 11.75
N THR A 681 -0.15 -0.78 12.74
CA THR A 681 -1.19 -1.35 13.58
C THR A 681 -0.87 -1.10 15.05
N ARG A 682 -1.80 -1.43 15.93
CA ARG A 682 -1.58 -1.39 17.38
C ARG A 682 -0.39 -2.25 17.84
N TYR A 683 -0.08 -3.32 17.11
CA TYR A 683 0.95 -4.30 17.50
C TYR A 683 2.24 -4.20 16.65
N GLY A 684 2.38 -3.14 15.86
CA GLY A 684 3.52 -2.92 14.97
C GLY A 684 3.10 -2.64 13.54
N GLN A 685 3.83 -3.15 12.56
CA GLN A 685 3.49 -2.99 11.14
C GLN A 685 2.98 -4.31 10.56
N THR A 686 2.10 -4.21 9.56
CA THR A 686 1.69 -5.37 8.77
C THR A 686 2.86 -5.92 7.96
N GLN A 687 2.81 -7.20 7.61
CA GLN A 687 3.61 -7.68 6.48
C GLN A 687 3.17 -6.90 5.22
N PRO A 688 4.10 -6.65 4.30
CA PRO A 688 3.76 -6.00 3.04
C PRO A 688 2.75 -6.80 2.22
N PHE A 689 1.78 -6.11 1.61
CA PHE A 689 0.74 -6.73 0.79
C PHE A 689 0.30 -5.81 -0.35
N THR A 690 -0.44 -6.36 -1.31
CA THR A 690 -1.03 -5.57 -2.41
C THR A 690 -2.41 -5.08 -2.03
N LEU A 691 -2.56 -3.76 -1.99
CA LEU A 691 -3.82 -3.04 -1.78
C LEU A 691 -4.46 -2.68 -3.13
N LYS A 692 -5.72 -3.01 -3.33
CA LYS A 692 -6.56 -2.52 -4.44
C LYS A 692 -7.45 -1.39 -3.94
N VAL A 693 -7.33 -0.20 -4.53
CA VAL A 693 -8.18 0.95 -4.20
C VAL A 693 -9.44 0.92 -5.08
N ASP A 694 -10.59 0.69 -4.48
CA ASP A 694 -11.87 0.50 -5.16
C ASP A 694 -12.83 1.70 -5.06
N HIS A 695 -12.38 2.82 -4.54
CA HIS A 695 -13.20 4.02 -4.34
C HIS A 695 -13.95 4.47 -5.60
N ASN A 696 -13.32 4.40 -6.78
CA ASN A 696 -13.96 4.72 -8.05
C ASN A 696 -15.14 3.79 -8.38
N GLU A 697 -15.04 2.52 -8.00
CA GLU A 697 -16.09 1.53 -8.21
C GLU A 697 -17.28 1.83 -7.29
N GLN A 698 -17.01 2.22 -6.03
CA GLN A 698 -18.04 2.63 -5.06
C GLN A 698 -18.77 3.91 -5.52
N VAL A 699 -18.03 4.93 -5.95
CA VAL A 699 -18.62 6.17 -6.50
C VAL A 699 -19.51 5.88 -7.70
N ARG A 700 -19.08 5.04 -8.63
CA ARG A 700 -19.89 4.64 -9.79
C ARG A 700 -21.13 3.85 -9.38
N ALA A 701 -21.07 3.10 -8.31
CA ALA A 701 -22.23 2.41 -7.74
C ALA A 701 -23.18 3.37 -7.00
N GLY A 702 -22.78 4.63 -6.80
CA GLY A 702 -23.57 5.63 -6.10
C GLY A 702 -23.61 5.46 -4.58
N VAL A 703 -22.73 4.63 -4.02
CA VAL A 703 -22.65 4.35 -2.58
C VAL A 703 -21.20 4.30 -2.14
N ILE A 704 -20.84 5.06 -1.11
CA ILE A 704 -19.52 5.00 -0.46
C ILE A 704 -19.70 4.60 0.99
N ASN A 705 -19.04 3.52 1.39
CA ASN A 705 -19.11 2.98 2.76
C ASN A 705 -20.55 2.79 3.28
N GLY A 706 -21.47 2.40 2.41
CA GLY A 706 -22.89 2.19 2.75
C GLY A 706 -23.78 3.42 2.62
N GLU A 707 -23.21 4.61 2.42
CA GLU A 707 -23.93 5.87 2.32
C GLU A 707 -24.11 6.33 0.87
N PRO A 708 -25.29 6.88 0.49
CA PRO A 708 -25.52 7.40 -0.85
C PRO A 708 -24.62 8.61 -1.16
N VAL A 709 -24.00 8.62 -2.33
CA VAL A 709 -23.24 9.77 -2.84
C VAL A 709 -24.19 10.85 -3.32
N VAL A 710 -23.96 12.07 -2.86
CA VAL A 710 -24.71 13.27 -3.30
C VAL A 710 -23.73 14.19 -4.01
N HIS A 711 -23.99 14.46 -5.30
CA HIS A 711 -23.23 15.43 -6.08
C HIS A 711 -23.64 16.85 -5.68
N ALA A 712 -23.01 17.40 -4.65
CA ALA A 712 -23.42 18.62 -4.00
C ALA A 712 -22.30 19.68 -3.87
N PHE A 713 -21.31 19.65 -4.76
CA PHE A 713 -20.19 20.60 -4.73
C PHE A 713 -20.64 22.06 -4.62
N ASP A 714 -21.61 22.48 -5.45
CA ASP A 714 -22.12 23.86 -5.43
C ASP A 714 -22.78 24.24 -4.10
N GLN A 715 -23.40 23.28 -3.40
CA GLN A 715 -24.00 23.51 -2.08
C GLN A 715 -22.93 23.72 -1.03
N VAL A 716 -21.86 22.89 -1.05
CA VAL A 716 -20.71 23.03 -0.15
C VAL A 716 -20.03 24.38 -0.38
N LEU A 717 -19.77 24.75 -1.62
CA LEU A 717 -19.14 26.02 -1.99
C LEU A 717 -19.98 27.21 -1.52
N SER A 718 -21.28 27.23 -1.83
CA SER A 718 -22.18 28.30 -1.44
C SER A 718 -22.31 28.48 0.08
N ARG A 719 -22.31 27.37 0.83
CA ARG A 719 -22.30 27.39 2.30
C ARG A 719 -20.96 27.92 2.83
N SER A 720 -19.85 27.44 2.29
CA SER A 720 -18.53 27.87 2.71
C SER A 720 -18.34 29.38 2.50
N HIS A 721 -18.82 29.94 1.38
CA HIS A 721 -18.82 31.38 1.16
C HIS A 721 -19.60 32.13 2.26
N LYS A 722 -20.75 31.62 2.69
CA LYS A 722 -21.54 32.27 3.78
C LYS A 722 -20.84 32.21 5.13
N GLN A 723 -20.05 31.18 5.40
CA GLN A 723 -19.38 30.98 6.69
C GLN A 723 -18.00 31.63 6.77
N LEU A 724 -17.23 31.56 5.68
CA LEU A 724 -15.82 31.93 5.67
C LEU A 724 -15.56 33.31 5.05
N VAL A 725 -16.39 33.71 4.11
CA VAL A 725 -16.24 34.99 3.41
C VAL A 725 -17.07 36.04 4.15
N GLN A 726 -16.40 36.94 4.83
CA GLN A 726 -17.08 38.17 5.28
C GLN A 726 -17.44 38.99 4.04
N PRO A 727 -18.60 39.70 4.05
CA PRO A 727 -18.97 40.55 2.93
C PRO A 727 -17.89 41.60 2.70
N PHE A 728 -17.04 41.34 1.75
CA PHE A 728 -15.90 42.16 1.40
C PHE A 728 -16.44 43.30 0.49
N ASN A 729 -16.70 44.43 1.05
CA ASN A 729 -16.66 45.66 0.31
C ASN A 729 -15.20 45.96 -0.01
N PHE A 730 -14.74 45.57 -1.19
CA PHE A 730 -13.41 45.82 -1.70
C PHE A 730 -13.23 47.33 -2.00
N VAL A 731 -13.38 48.13 -1.00
CA VAL A 731 -12.71 49.42 -0.93
C VAL A 731 -11.40 49.08 -0.20
N ALA A 732 -10.31 48.94 -0.96
CA ALA A 732 -9.01 48.82 -0.37
C ALA A 732 -8.93 49.93 0.70
N PRO A 733 -9.00 49.66 2.01
CA PRO A 733 -8.84 50.68 2.98
C PRO A 733 -7.47 51.25 2.70
N LYS A 734 -7.32 52.55 2.76
CA LYS A 734 -5.98 53.14 2.85
C LYS A 734 -5.44 52.70 4.20
N GLN A 735 -4.83 51.53 4.22
CA GLN A 735 -4.43 50.84 5.47
C GLN A 735 -3.50 51.70 6.28
N MET A 736 -2.64 52.46 5.61
CA MET A 736 -1.78 53.46 6.28
C MET A 736 -2.58 54.63 6.83
N ASP A 737 -3.70 55.01 6.26
CA ASP A 737 -4.59 56.04 6.85
C ASP A 737 -5.24 55.50 8.13
N ASN A 738 -5.57 54.22 8.21
CA ASN A 738 -6.04 53.56 9.44
C ASN A 738 -4.94 53.51 10.51
N VAL A 739 -3.71 53.17 10.14
CA VAL A 739 -2.54 53.22 11.08
C VAL A 739 -2.40 54.60 11.64
N ARG A 740 -2.48 55.68 10.83
CA ARG A 740 -2.38 57.08 11.27
C ARG A 740 -3.52 57.44 12.22
N ALA A 741 -4.78 57.12 11.84
CA ALA A 741 -5.93 57.40 12.67
C ALA A 741 -5.91 56.66 14.01
N LEU A 742 -5.55 55.39 14.05
CA LEU A 742 -5.42 54.58 15.27
C LEU A 742 -4.24 55.11 16.14
N THR A 743 -3.14 55.55 15.52
CA THR A 743 -2.02 56.17 16.23
C THR A 743 -2.43 57.49 16.88
N GLU A 744 -3.21 58.34 16.19
CA GLU A 744 -3.74 59.60 16.74
C GLU A 744 -4.69 59.33 17.92
N GLN A 745 -5.57 58.32 17.80
CA GLN A 745 -6.45 57.91 18.90
C GLN A 745 -5.67 57.43 20.13
N LEU A 746 -4.62 56.67 19.96
CA LEU A 746 -3.74 56.19 21.04
C LEU A 746 -3.02 57.36 21.71
N GLN A 747 -2.53 58.36 20.94
CA GLN A 747 -1.94 59.58 21.44
C GLN A 747 -2.93 60.42 22.24
N GLU A 748 -4.19 60.55 21.79
CA GLU A 748 -5.24 61.23 22.54
C GLU A 748 -5.57 60.53 23.87
N ILE A 749 -5.63 59.19 23.89
CA ILE A 749 -5.85 58.41 25.09
C ILE A 749 -4.72 58.64 26.09
N ASN A 750 -3.46 58.61 25.65
CA ASN A 750 -2.29 58.90 26.47
C ASN A 750 -2.31 60.30 27.05
N LYS A 751 -2.68 61.28 26.24
CA LYS A 751 -2.84 62.68 26.67
C LYS A 751 -3.96 62.87 27.73
N LYS A 752 -5.11 62.21 27.56
CA LYS A 752 -6.19 62.21 28.53
C LYS A 752 -5.84 61.49 29.85
N ALA A 753 -4.98 60.51 29.79
CA ALA A 753 -4.47 59.76 30.93
C ALA A 753 -3.31 60.51 31.68
N GLY A 754 -2.97 61.77 31.27
CA GLY A 754 -1.89 62.53 31.86
C GLY A 754 -0.48 62.01 31.60
N VAL A 755 -0.36 61.12 30.62
CA VAL A 755 0.92 60.57 30.22
C VAL A 755 1.56 61.49 29.21
N GLN A 756 2.65 62.17 29.57
CA GLN A 756 3.41 63.05 28.67
C GLN A 756 4.11 62.15 27.60
N ASP A 757 4.07 62.62 26.35
CA ASP A 757 4.90 62.06 25.31
C ASP A 757 6.36 62.05 25.76
N GLY A 758 6.99 60.92 25.88
CA GLY A 758 8.34 60.77 26.39
C GLY A 758 9.26 61.75 25.70
N GLU A 759 10.08 62.46 26.52
CA GLU A 759 11.04 63.50 26.09
C GLU A 759 11.82 63.01 24.85
N ALA A 760 11.94 63.87 23.85
CA ALA A 760 12.72 63.60 22.66
C ALA A 760 14.12 63.09 23.06
N TYR A 761 14.35 61.83 22.78
CA TYR A 761 15.64 61.20 22.96
C TYR A 761 16.70 61.92 22.12
N THR A 762 17.38 62.84 22.72
CA THR A 762 18.64 63.44 22.19
C THR A 762 19.72 62.40 22.49
N SER A 763 20.09 61.59 21.49
CA SER A 763 21.16 60.64 21.56
C SER A 763 22.48 61.31 21.93
N THR A 764 22.89 61.16 23.19
CA THR A 764 24.25 61.40 23.57
C THR A 764 25.07 60.14 23.55
N LYS A 765 25.71 59.92 22.45
CA LYS A 765 26.61 58.83 22.01
C LYS A 765 25.90 57.66 21.34
N PRO A 766 26.30 57.33 20.09
CA PRO A 766 25.85 56.13 19.44
C PRO A 766 26.39 54.90 20.17
N THR A 767 25.48 54.01 20.59
CA THR A 767 25.88 52.65 21.00
C THR A 767 26.50 51.96 19.80
N PRO A 768 27.65 51.27 19.93
CA PRO A 768 28.28 50.58 18.82
C PRO A 768 27.30 49.63 18.15
N THR A 769 27.20 49.68 16.85
CA THR A 769 26.35 48.74 16.10
C THR A 769 26.89 47.33 16.28
N TYR A 770 26.00 46.34 16.25
CA TYR A 770 26.36 44.90 16.29
C TYR A 770 27.53 44.59 15.32
N LEU A 771 27.59 45.28 14.22
CA LEU A 771 28.68 45.14 13.22
C LEU A 771 29.99 45.70 13.75
N GLU A 772 29.96 46.80 14.49
CA GLU A 772 31.15 47.40 15.13
C GLU A 772 31.61 46.54 16.31
N GLU A 773 30.69 45.99 17.11
CA GLU A 773 31.00 44.98 18.13
C GLU A 773 31.57 43.70 17.50
N TRP A 774 30.97 43.22 16.41
CA TRP A 774 31.43 42.03 15.73
C TRP A 774 32.79 42.25 15.05
N THR A 775 33.00 43.37 14.38
CA THR A 775 34.28 43.71 13.80
C THR A 775 35.34 43.95 14.87
N THR A 776 34.98 44.51 16.01
CA THR A 776 35.87 44.69 17.15
C THR A 776 36.22 43.34 17.82
N ARG A 777 35.26 42.45 17.93
CA ARG A 777 35.49 41.05 18.39
C ARG A 777 36.34 40.27 17.41
N ARG A 778 36.12 40.43 16.10
CA ARG A 778 36.92 39.77 15.07
C ARG A 778 38.35 40.30 15.01
N LYS A 779 38.57 41.58 15.15
CA LYS A 779 39.92 42.15 15.29
C LYS A 779 40.64 41.61 16.55
N LYS A 780 39.94 41.51 17.67
CA LYS A 780 40.52 40.89 18.88
C LYS A 780 40.88 39.43 18.72
N LEU A 781 40.13 38.67 17.94
CA LEU A 781 40.46 37.27 17.63
C LEU A 781 41.60 37.10 16.65
N THR A 782 41.77 38.04 15.70
CA THR A 782 42.90 38.04 14.77
C THR A 782 44.19 38.55 15.37
N ASP A 783 44.13 39.40 16.39
CA ASP A 783 45.32 39.92 17.10
C ASP A 783 45.83 38.94 18.16
N THR A 784 44.99 38.01 18.66
CA THR A 784 45.43 36.92 19.56
C THR A 784 46.09 35.77 18.82
N ASP A 785 45.79 35.53 17.53
CA ASP A 785 46.44 34.47 16.73
C ASP A 785 47.83 34.91 16.18
N SER A 786 48.24 36.17 16.38
CA SER A 786 49.54 36.68 15.93
C SER A 786 50.58 36.77 17.06
N GLU A 787 50.23 36.48 18.31
CA GLU A 787 51.18 36.48 19.47
C GLU A 787 51.63 35.05 19.89
N ASP A 788 51.07 33.97 19.31
CA ASP A 788 51.49 32.61 19.60
C ASP A 788 52.32 31.92 18.49
N SER A 789 52.96 32.76 17.62
CA SER A 789 53.92 32.26 16.62
C SER A 789 55.21 33.12 16.60
N ASP A 790 55.97 33.09 17.71
CA ASP A 790 57.38 33.32 17.75
C ASP A 790 58.07 32.36 18.75
#